data_f7605483ae46ae9cbe2cc6db3c542b80
#
_entry.id   f7605483ae46ae9cbe2cc6db3c542b80
#
_cell.length_a   1.000
_cell.length_b   1.000
_cell.length_c   1.000
_cell.angle_alpha   90.00
_cell.angle_beta   90.00
_cell.angle_gamma   90.00
#
_symmetry.space_group_name_H-M   'P 1'
#
loop_
_entity.id
_entity.type
_entity.pdbx_description
1 polymer ?
#
loop_
_entity_poly.entity_id
_entity_poly.type
_entity_poly.pdbx_seq_one_letter_code
_entity_poly.pdbx_strand_id
1 'polypeptide(L)'
;MKKTFVTILILLTCTLTAHAQISTQESPKYSPKELKQLTKKADKGDVESMVKLYKYHLEDEHGDSTLIVHYLQRAADAGDAEAQTSLGACFQEGFLGLQRDEQKGFYYIQKAAAQGYDMAIYNLGLDYLYGTGVAKDLDKALSYFKQAAMSGVAQAQYFYAAGIIDDSVTTDQGVFWLQKSADQGYVPANSMLARYYINKEDYEKALKNAQIAASSGDAVGEAALATLYYYGCGVNKDLDQARYWAQQAADQENDAGYTILGSIYYDEENYLYALPYLQKGAELGNNRARILLADIYHEGKSMAKDTEKAYALLKDAIADGNEEAQKTLDYYHYIDGIDDASAIEQSKFSAESDDPNSLLLLAARYQKGKGVEKDLTKAFNLTKQAADMGHAPAQAILSWFYTNGFGTEKNLQKAFEYTLKAAKQDYENAYGDLANLYYYGIGTPVNYPEARYWGEKGIELGDTAAYYIMGLYYYEGKATPTDHAKSLSYFQKCAELGSGDGYYGCFLCHTFGAGDMRNHSLAFKELQQAIKLLSKQKGENYGNLIVAYYNMGVCYESGKGTAKDFKNAFHWFLKAAQCNYTETELKSNKNVIANAQFAVSGYYYQGQGTPVNRAKAKYWLRKAAANGSTRAKEALKTLKF
;
A
#
# COMPACT_ATOMS: atom_id res chain seq x y z
N MET A 1 13.44 40.28 19.22
CA MET A 1 13.70 41.50 18.44
C MET A 1 14.37 41.27 17.10
N LYS A 2 15.48 40.51 16.96
CA LYS A 2 16.11 40.26 15.63
C LYS A 2 15.26 39.41 14.65
N LYS A 3 14.53 38.39 15.14
CA LYS A 3 13.63 37.57 14.28
C LYS A 3 12.40 38.36 13.79
N THR A 4 11.88 39.29 14.61
CA THR A 4 10.73 40.13 14.25
C THR A 4 11.09 41.15 13.17
N PHE A 5 12.31 41.65 13.17
CA PHE A 5 12.78 42.60 12.15
C PHE A 5 12.98 41.94 10.76
N VAL A 6 13.48 40.71 10.76
CA VAL A 6 13.63 39.92 9.51
C VAL A 6 12.26 39.53 8.95
N THR A 7 11.28 39.17 9.78
CA THR A 7 9.91 38.87 9.35
C THR A 7 9.18 40.13 8.84
N ILE A 8 9.42 41.28 9.46
CA ILE A 8 8.90 42.58 9.00
C ILE A 8 9.50 42.95 7.65
N LEU A 9 10.80 42.72 7.45
CA LEU A 9 11.46 42.97 6.17
C LEU A 9 10.92 42.00 5.08
N ILE A 10 10.65 40.74 5.40
CA ILE A 10 10.11 39.73 4.46
C ILE A 10 8.67 40.07 4.04
N LEU A 11 7.80 40.51 4.95
CA LEU A 11 6.41 40.89 4.62
C LEU A 11 6.32 42.23 3.88
N LEU A 12 7.15 43.21 4.22
CA LEU A 12 7.28 44.45 3.46
C LEU A 12 8.04 44.23 2.13
N THR A 13 8.99 43.28 2.08
CA THR A 13 9.66 42.90 0.82
C THR A 13 8.78 42.03 -0.06
N CYS A 14 7.79 41.28 0.44
CA CYS A 14 6.78 40.66 -0.43
C CYS A 14 5.93 41.68 -1.19
N THR A 15 5.71 42.90 -0.66
CA THR A 15 5.14 44.01 -1.39
C THR A 15 6.18 44.78 -2.23
N LEU A 16 7.47 44.68 -1.89
CA LEU A 16 8.58 45.39 -2.57
C LEU A 16 9.36 44.49 -3.54
N THR A 17 9.39 43.18 -3.40
CA THR A 17 10.19 42.25 -4.23
C THR A 17 9.60 42.03 -5.62
N ALA A 18 8.35 42.37 -5.88
CA ALA A 18 7.86 42.47 -7.28
C ALA A 18 8.62 43.50 -8.11
N HIS A 19 9.28 44.46 -7.47
CA HIS A 19 10.15 45.44 -8.14
C HIS A 19 11.65 45.11 -8.04
N ALA A 20 12.07 44.24 -7.12
CA ALA A 20 13.50 43.95 -6.89
C ALA A 20 14.10 42.98 -7.92
N GLN A 21 13.32 42.27 -8.72
CA GLN A 21 13.83 41.46 -9.83
C GLN A 21 14.17 42.23 -11.11
N ILE A 22 13.83 43.56 -11.17
CA ILE A 22 14.11 44.36 -12.35
C ILE A 22 15.31 45.31 -12.17
N SER A 23 15.81 45.53 -10.99
CA SER A 23 17.03 46.36 -10.84
C SER A 23 17.97 45.85 -9.78
N THR A 24 19.10 45.31 -10.22
CA THR A 24 20.36 45.32 -9.49
C THR A 24 20.95 46.74 -9.36
N GLN A 25 20.09 47.77 -9.25
CA GLN A 25 20.53 49.11 -8.95
C GLN A 25 20.62 49.25 -7.41
N GLU A 26 21.83 49.47 -6.92
CA GLU A 26 22.07 49.91 -5.54
C GLU A 26 21.08 51.04 -5.23
N SER A 27 20.39 50.97 -4.09
CA SER A 27 19.49 52.01 -3.60
C SER A 27 20.16 53.39 -3.70
N PRO A 28 19.51 54.40 -4.19
CA PRO A 28 20.14 55.69 -4.39
C PRO A 28 20.54 56.25 -3.02
N LYS A 29 21.84 56.24 -2.74
CA LYS A 29 22.42 56.88 -1.57
C LYS A 29 22.31 58.36 -1.78
N TYR A 30 21.25 59.00 -1.25
CA TYR A 30 21.09 60.44 -1.30
C TYR A 30 22.16 61.13 -0.46
N SER A 31 22.83 62.13 -1.01
CA SER A 31 23.69 63.04 -0.23
C SER A 31 22.87 63.86 0.77
N PRO A 32 23.47 64.39 1.83
CA PRO A 32 22.77 65.24 2.79
C PRO A 32 22.11 66.48 2.13
N LYS A 33 22.66 66.97 1.05
CA LYS A 33 22.10 68.09 0.25
C LYS A 33 20.85 67.65 -0.49
N GLU A 34 20.86 66.48 -1.11
CA GLU A 34 19.70 65.92 -1.83
C GLU A 34 18.56 65.59 -0.84
N LEU A 35 18.86 64.96 0.29
CA LEU A 35 17.85 64.72 1.35
C LEU A 35 17.19 66.01 1.79
N LYS A 36 17.97 67.05 2.04
CA LYS A 36 17.42 68.36 2.43
C LYS A 36 16.55 68.94 1.33
N GLN A 37 16.87 68.74 0.05
CA GLN A 37 16.04 69.15 -1.07
C GLN A 37 14.75 68.35 -1.20
N LEU A 38 14.83 67.02 -1.04
CA LEU A 38 13.66 66.14 -1.01
C LEU A 38 12.71 66.50 0.12
N THR A 39 13.25 66.69 1.34
CA THR A 39 12.46 67.14 2.53
C THR A 39 11.74 68.45 2.22
N LYS A 40 12.45 69.45 1.69
CA LYS A 40 11.84 70.76 1.35
C LYS A 40 10.75 70.67 0.28
N LYS A 41 10.88 69.74 -0.68
CA LYS A 41 9.84 69.49 -1.69
C LYS A 41 8.66 68.72 -1.07
N ALA A 42 8.92 67.69 -0.30
CA ALA A 42 7.89 66.92 0.43
C ALA A 42 7.08 67.82 1.37
N ASP A 43 7.73 68.75 2.07
CA ASP A 43 7.03 69.76 2.93
C ASP A 43 6.09 70.68 2.15
N LYS A 44 6.38 70.91 0.86
CA LYS A 44 5.53 71.65 -0.06
C LYS A 44 4.44 70.81 -0.74
N GLY A 45 4.33 69.57 -0.39
CA GLY A 45 3.29 68.66 -0.90
C GLY A 45 3.71 67.84 -2.14
N ASP A 46 5.01 67.77 -2.46
CA ASP A 46 5.52 66.95 -3.58
C ASP A 46 5.49 65.48 -3.22
N VAL A 47 4.53 64.74 -3.79
CA VAL A 47 4.23 63.35 -3.48
C VAL A 47 5.40 62.44 -3.83
N GLU A 48 6.06 62.64 -4.99
CA GLU A 48 7.22 61.85 -5.40
C GLU A 48 8.39 61.94 -4.41
N SER A 49 8.62 63.15 -3.84
CA SER A 49 9.63 63.34 -2.78
C SER A 49 9.23 62.65 -1.49
N MET A 50 7.96 62.61 -1.11
CA MET A 50 7.48 61.87 0.06
C MET A 50 7.71 60.36 -0.14
N VAL A 51 7.39 59.82 -1.29
CA VAL A 51 7.62 58.39 -1.65
C VAL A 51 9.13 58.08 -1.57
N LYS A 52 9.99 58.90 -2.13
CA LYS A 52 11.45 58.72 -2.07
C LYS A 52 11.97 58.75 -0.65
N LEU A 53 11.42 59.58 0.21
CA LEU A 53 11.85 59.74 1.61
C LEU A 53 11.43 58.54 2.47
N TYR A 54 10.16 58.08 2.39
CA TYR A 54 9.77 56.93 3.18
C TYR A 54 10.53 55.67 2.77
N LYS A 55 10.76 55.46 1.46
CA LYS A 55 11.56 54.33 0.95
C LYS A 55 13.02 54.42 1.42
N TYR A 56 13.64 55.60 1.33
CA TYR A 56 14.98 55.82 1.85
C TYR A 56 15.12 55.44 3.34
N HIS A 57 14.20 55.93 4.16
CA HIS A 57 14.21 55.61 5.60
C HIS A 57 13.84 54.17 5.89
N LEU A 58 13.08 53.50 5.05
CA LEU A 58 12.73 52.09 5.17
C LEU A 58 13.94 51.16 4.93
N GLU A 59 14.81 51.55 3.99
CA GLU A 59 16.01 50.79 3.60
C GLU A 59 17.19 50.96 4.56
N ASP A 60 17.16 52.00 5.41
CA ASP A 60 18.17 52.28 6.42
C ASP A 60 17.99 51.30 7.62
N GLU A 61 19.02 50.48 7.91
CA GLU A 61 19.00 49.53 9.05
C GLU A 61 18.68 50.22 10.41
N HIS A 62 18.89 51.53 10.49
CA HIS A 62 18.61 52.39 11.67
C HIS A 62 17.49 53.38 11.37
N GLY A 63 16.67 53.11 10.36
CA GLY A 63 15.62 54.01 9.91
C GLY A 63 14.62 54.40 11.03
N ASP A 64 14.34 55.67 11.13
CA ASP A 64 13.37 56.20 12.08
C ASP A 64 11.95 55.87 11.64
N SER A 65 11.30 54.91 12.34
CA SER A 65 9.92 54.49 12.05
C SER A 65 8.94 55.64 12.05
N THR A 66 9.20 56.68 12.83
CA THR A 66 8.37 57.89 12.92
C THR A 66 8.43 58.69 11.58
N LEU A 67 9.63 58.80 11.01
CA LEU A 67 9.80 59.47 9.70
C LEU A 67 9.22 58.65 8.56
N ILE A 68 9.39 57.33 8.61
CA ILE A 68 8.78 56.43 7.64
C ILE A 68 7.27 56.59 7.63
N VAL A 69 6.63 56.48 8.81
CA VAL A 69 5.16 56.64 8.93
C VAL A 69 4.73 58.05 8.51
N HIS A 70 5.49 59.08 8.90
CA HIS A 70 5.16 60.48 8.54
C HIS A 70 5.08 60.66 7.01
N TYR A 71 6.11 60.28 6.28
CA TYR A 71 6.10 60.48 4.82
C TYR A 71 5.18 59.47 4.11
N LEU A 72 5.08 58.22 4.61
CA LEU A 72 4.17 57.21 4.07
C LEU A 72 2.70 57.65 4.19
N GLN A 73 2.30 58.18 5.37
CA GLN A 73 0.93 58.68 5.58
C GLN A 73 0.62 59.87 4.66
N ARG A 74 1.54 60.81 4.57
CA ARG A 74 1.34 61.99 3.71
C ARG A 74 1.26 61.66 2.24
N ALA A 75 2.08 60.72 1.74
CA ALA A 75 2.03 60.23 0.38
C ALA A 75 0.70 59.49 0.09
N ALA A 76 0.25 58.66 1.02
CA ALA A 76 -1.01 57.93 0.91
C ALA A 76 -2.22 58.85 0.91
N ASP A 77 -2.21 59.87 1.83
CA ASP A 77 -3.28 60.89 1.88
C ASP A 77 -3.31 61.77 0.64
N ALA A 78 -2.14 62.02 0.04
CA ALA A 78 -2.03 62.71 -1.24
C ALA A 78 -2.44 61.89 -2.46
N GLY A 79 -2.79 60.60 -2.25
CA GLY A 79 -3.38 59.73 -3.28
C GLY A 79 -2.41 58.74 -3.94
N ASP A 80 -1.15 58.67 -3.50
CA ASP A 80 -0.21 57.71 -4.06
C ASP A 80 -0.64 56.28 -3.78
N ALA A 81 -0.85 55.45 -4.81
CA ALA A 81 -1.43 54.14 -4.71
C ALA A 81 -0.48 53.13 -4.04
N GLU A 82 0.83 53.26 -4.27
CA GLU A 82 1.84 52.41 -3.62
C GLU A 82 1.92 52.73 -2.13
N ALA A 83 1.95 54.01 -1.77
CA ALA A 83 1.94 54.43 -0.38
C ALA A 83 0.65 54.02 0.35
N GLN A 84 -0.50 54.13 -0.32
CA GLN A 84 -1.78 53.65 0.22
C GLN A 84 -1.73 52.14 0.48
N THR A 85 -1.19 51.33 -0.43
CA THR A 85 -1.06 49.88 -0.28
C THR A 85 -0.15 49.54 0.90
N SER A 86 1.02 50.16 0.97
CA SER A 86 2.00 49.99 2.04
C SER A 86 1.46 50.39 3.40
N LEU A 87 0.79 51.55 3.50
CA LEU A 87 0.17 52.02 4.72
C LEU A 87 -0.98 51.13 5.17
N GLY A 88 -1.77 50.66 4.20
CA GLY A 88 -2.83 49.65 4.45
C GLY A 88 -2.29 48.41 5.11
N ALA A 89 -1.24 47.80 4.55
CA ALA A 89 -0.57 46.65 5.13
C ALA A 89 0.02 46.93 6.56
N CYS A 90 0.60 48.14 6.76
CA CYS A 90 1.10 48.54 8.05
C CYS A 90 -0.01 48.63 9.14
N PHE A 91 -1.21 49.10 8.78
CA PHE A 91 -2.34 49.09 9.71
C PHE A 91 -2.88 47.69 9.97
N GLN A 92 -2.96 46.83 8.97
CA GLN A 92 -3.44 45.46 9.16
C GLN A 92 -2.56 44.65 10.12
N GLU A 93 -1.25 44.83 10.04
CA GLU A 93 -0.28 44.10 10.88
C GLU A 93 0.17 44.82 12.14
N GLY A 94 -0.11 46.12 12.27
CA GLY A 94 0.37 46.92 13.38
C GLY A 94 1.88 47.21 13.29
N PHE A 95 2.43 47.42 12.08
CA PHE A 95 3.85 47.66 11.87
C PHE A 95 4.24 49.15 12.06
N LEU A 96 5.53 49.40 12.20
CA LEU A 96 6.16 50.71 12.30
C LEU A 96 5.62 51.54 13.49
N GLY A 97 5.14 50.88 14.56
CA GLY A 97 4.58 51.52 15.72
C GLY A 97 3.12 51.98 15.56
N LEU A 98 2.49 51.65 14.46
CA LEU A 98 1.06 51.84 14.27
C LEU A 98 0.26 50.82 15.09
N GLN A 99 -0.88 51.25 15.61
CA GLN A 99 -1.82 50.32 16.22
C GLN A 99 -2.51 49.52 15.13
N ARG A 100 -2.63 48.21 15.30
CA ARG A 100 -3.34 47.32 14.35
C ARG A 100 -4.78 47.78 14.19
N ASP A 101 -5.17 48.03 12.95
CA ASP A 101 -6.51 48.46 12.54
C ASP A 101 -6.81 47.90 11.13
N GLU A 102 -7.39 46.71 11.12
CA GLU A 102 -7.67 45.99 9.87
C GLU A 102 -8.67 46.75 8.97
N GLN A 103 -9.65 47.44 9.55
CA GLN A 103 -10.64 48.19 8.78
C GLN A 103 -10.00 49.40 8.09
N LYS A 104 -9.11 50.09 8.79
CA LYS A 104 -8.35 51.19 8.24
C LYS A 104 -7.36 50.74 7.19
N GLY A 105 -6.73 49.58 7.41
CA GLY A 105 -5.87 48.91 6.44
C GLY A 105 -6.62 48.59 5.16
N PHE A 106 -7.76 47.90 5.27
CA PHE A 106 -8.64 47.59 4.13
C PHE A 106 -9.06 48.84 3.36
N TYR A 107 -9.42 49.93 4.06
CA TYR A 107 -9.80 51.19 3.41
C TYR A 107 -8.70 51.75 2.50
N TYR A 108 -7.44 51.77 2.95
CA TYR A 108 -6.33 52.28 2.13
C TYR A 108 -6.02 51.32 0.95
N ILE A 109 -6.04 50.02 1.17
CA ILE A 109 -5.86 49.03 0.09
C ILE A 109 -6.96 49.16 -0.96
N GLN A 110 -8.22 49.33 -0.54
CA GLN A 110 -9.36 49.55 -1.46
C GLN A 110 -9.20 50.81 -2.30
N LYS A 111 -8.72 51.91 -1.71
CA LYS A 111 -8.42 53.15 -2.42
C LYS A 111 -7.34 52.99 -3.49
N ALA A 112 -6.27 52.25 -3.17
CA ALA A 112 -5.21 51.99 -4.11
C ALA A 112 -5.67 51.06 -5.25
N ALA A 113 -6.44 50.02 -4.92
CA ALA A 113 -7.03 49.09 -5.89
C ALA A 113 -7.98 49.80 -6.86
N ALA A 114 -8.77 50.78 -6.36
CA ALA A 114 -9.64 51.59 -7.19
C ALA A 114 -8.88 52.47 -8.22
N GLN A 115 -7.61 52.73 -7.98
CA GLN A 115 -6.72 53.39 -8.95
C GLN A 115 -6.10 52.44 -9.97
N GLY A 116 -6.38 51.13 -9.88
CA GLY A 116 -5.82 50.12 -10.75
C GLY A 116 -4.41 49.64 -10.35
N TYR A 117 -3.98 49.89 -9.12
CA TYR A 117 -2.67 49.44 -8.66
C TYR A 117 -2.70 47.92 -8.40
N ASP A 118 -1.98 47.16 -9.20
CA ASP A 118 -2.08 45.70 -9.30
C ASP A 118 -1.79 45.00 -7.98
N MET A 119 -0.81 45.49 -7.20
CA MET A 119 -0.49 44.93 -5.88
C MET A 119 -1.61 45.20 -4.87
N ALA A 120 -2.28 46.35 -4.95
CA ALA A 120 -3.43 46.60 -4.09
C ALA A 120 -4.62 45.71 -4.46
N ILE A 121 -4.83 45.46 -5.75
CA ILE A 121 -5.85 44.55 -6.24
C ILE A 121 -5.58 43.12 -5.70
N TYR A 122 -4.32 42.66 -5.74
CA TYR A 122 -3.92 41.39 -5.14
C TYR A 122 -4.18 41.35 -3.64
N ASN A 123 -3.75 42.39 -2.89
CA ASN A 123 -3.96 42.47 -1.45
C ASN A 123 -5.45 42.53 -1.10
N LEU A 124 -6.27 43.21 -1.90
CA LEU A 124 -7.72 43.20 -1.73
C LEU A 124 -8.32 41.80 -1.92
N GLY A 125 -7.76 41.00 -2.84
CA GLY A 125 -8.06 39.57 -2.94
C GLY A 125 -7.74 38.80 -1.66
N LEU A 126 -6.59 39.05 -1.03
CA LEU A 126 -6.21 38.45 0.26
C LEU A 126 -7.14 38.87 1.39
N ASP A 127 -7.52 40.18 1.44
CA ASP A 127 -8.45 40.70 2.43
C ASP A 127 -9.79 39.98 2.40
N TYR A 128 -10.35 39.74 1.22
CA TYR A 128 -11.58 38.95 1.06
C TYR A 128 -11.39 37.46 1.33
N LEU A 129 -10.23 36.88 1.02
CA LEU A 129 -9.91 35.48 1.30
C LEU A 129 -9.87 35.20 2.81
N TYR A 130 -9.16 36.06 3.56
CA TYR A 130 -8.94 35.85 5.00
C TYR A 130 -9.96 36.58 5.88
N GLY A 131 -10.68 37.55 5.33
CA GLY A 131 -11.64 38.38 6.06
C GLY A 131 -10.96 39.50 6.84
N THR A 132 -9.84 40.07 6.34
CA THR A 132 -9.06 41.11 7.00
C THR A 132 -9.72 42.46 6.78
N GLY A 133 -10.31 43.01 7.82
CA GLY A 133 -11.04 44.29 7.77
C GLY A 133 -12.35 44.26 6.97
N VAL A 134 -12.73 43.12 6.45
CA VAL A 134 -13.95 42.88 5.64
C VAL A 134 -14.48 41.47 5.90
N ALA A 135 -15.73 41.18 5.60
CA ALA A 135 -16.26 39.81 5.66
C ALA A 135 -15.64 38.95 4.56
N LYS A 136 -15.32 37.68 4.88
CA LYS A 136 -14.80 36.71 3.90
C LYS A 136 -15.77 36.56 2.73
N ASP A 137 -15.22 36.57 1.51
CA ASP A 137 -15.95 36.40 0.26
C ASP A 137 -15.01 35.80 -0.79
N LEU A 138 -15.10 34.47 -0.97
CA LEU A 138 -14.20 33.73 -1.85
C LEU A 138 -14.38 34.10 -3.34
N ASP A 139 -15.60 34.43 -3.75
CA ASP A 139 -15.89 34.79 -5.14
C ASP A 139 -15.23 36.13 -5.48
N LYS A 140 -15.33 37.08 -4.55
CA LYS A 140 -14.63 38.38 -4.71
C LYS A 140 -13.12 38.21 -4.67
N ALA A 141 -12.60 37.41 -3.72
CA ALA A 141 -11.17 37.11 -3.65
C ALA A 141 -10.66 36.59 -5.01
N LEU A 142 -11.34 35.58 -5.57
CA LEU A 142 -10.99 34.96 -6.84
C LEU A 142 -11.07 35.95 -8.01
N SER A 143 -12.08 36.85 -8.00
CA SER A 143 -12.22 37.89 -8.99
C SER A 143 -11.05 38.89 -8.98
N TYR A 144 -10.63 39.32 -7.78
CA TYR A 144 -9.48 40.22 -7.64
C TYR A 144 -8.16 39.52 -7.98
N PHE A 145 -7.96 38.27 -7.56
CA PHE A 145 -6.80 37.47 -7.98
C PHE A 145 -6.73 37.33 -9.50
N LYS A 146 -7.86 37.06 -10.18
CA LYS A 146 -7.91 37.00 -11.62
C LYS A 146 -7.48 38.33 -12.27
N GLN A 147 -7.98 39.46 -11.76
CA GLN A 147 -7.64 40.77 -12.26
C GLN A 147 -6.13 41.03 -12.12
N ALA A 148 -5.56 40.86 -10.96
CA ALA A 148 -4.12 41.05 -10.70
C ALA A 148 -3.25 40.03 -11.46
N ALA A 149 -3.71 38.78 -11.65
CA ALA A 149 -3.03 37.77 -12.45
C ALA A 149 -2.93 38.16 -13.93
N MET A 150 -3.99 38.76 -14.48
CA MET A 150 -4.01 39.26 -15.85
C MET A 150 -3.04 40.44 -16.08
N SER A 151 -2.81 41.25 -15.05
CA SER A 151 -1.78 42.30 -15.05
C SER A 151 -0.36 41.78 -14.85
N GLY A 152 -0.18 40.51 -14.55
CA GLY A 152 1.14 39.87 -14.46
C GLY A 152 1.67 39.64 -13.05
N VAL A 153 0.90 39.91 -11.97
CA VAL A 153 1.35 39.69 -10.57
C VAL A 153 1.51 38.19 -10.33
N ALA A 154 2.73 37.76 -10.08
CA ALA A 154 3.07 36.31 -9.94
C ALA A 154 2.32 35.63 -8.77
N GLN A 155 2.21 36.30 -7.63
CA GLN A 155 1.46 35.83 -6.48
C GLN A 155 -0.03 35.69 -6.81
N ALA A 156 -0.61 36.65 -7.49
CA ALA A 156 -2.02 36.61 -7.91
C ALA A 156 -2.27 35.48 -8.91
N GLN A 157 -1.33 35.21 -9.82
CA GLN A 157 -1.40 34.06 -10.74
C GLN A 157 -1.44 32.75 -9.98
N TYR A 158 -0.63 32.58 -8.93
CA TYR A 158 -0.65 31.42 -8.05
C TYR A 158 -1.99 31.27 -7.30
N PHE A 159 -2.46 32.33 -6.62
CA PHE A 159 -3.72 32.28 -5.87
C PHE A 159 -4.94 32.07 -6.77
N TYR A 160 -4.95 32.69 -7.96
CA TYR A 160 -6.00 32.47 -8.94
C TYR A 160 -5.99 31.00 -9.42
N ALA A 161 -4.82 30.47 -9.74
CA ALA A 161 -4.66 29.07 -10.13
C ALA A 161 -5.13 28.11 -9.02
N ALA A 162 -4.71 28.35 -7.79
CA ALA A 162 -5.10 27.56 -6.64
C ALA A 162 -6.63 27.54 -6.42
N GLY A 163 -7.29 28.66 -6.67
CA GLY A 163 -8.74 28.77 -6.52
C GLY A 163 -9.58 28.18 -7.67
N ILE A 164 -8.96 27.88 -8.82
CA ILE A 164 -9.65 27.27 -9.97
C ILE A 164 -9.21 25.82 -10.25
N ILE A 165 -8.19 25.32 -9.56
CA ILE A 165 -7.81 23.92 -9.58
C ILE A 165 -8.70 23.21 -8.57
N ASP A 166 -9.66 22.43 -9.08
CA ASP A 166 -10.45 21.47 -8.32
C ASP A 166 -9.88 20.07 -8.58
N ASP A 167 -9.80 19.22 -7.58
CA ASP A 167 -9.31 17.86 -7.71
C ASP A 167 -10.10 17.03 -8.74
N SER A 168 -11.34 17.42 -9.02
CA SER A 168 -12.20 16.76 -10.01
C SER A 168 -12.08 17.31 -11.45
N VAL A 169 -11.65 18.56 -11.63
CA VAL A 169 -11.51 19.21 -12.94
C VAL A 169 -10.24 20.04 -12.97
N THR A 170 -9.10 19.39 -13.15
CA THR A 170 -7.84 20.09 -13.43
C THR A 170 -7.96 20.80 -14.76
N THR A 171 -8.26 22.07 -14.69
CA THR A 171 -8.33 22.89 -15.90
C THR A 171 -6.91 23.20 -16.36
N ASP A 172 -6.61 22.94 -17.63
CA ASP A 172 -5.38 23.41 -18.30
C ASP A 172 -5.09 24.88 -17.98
N GLN A 173 -6.14 25.62 -17.65
CA GLN A 173 -6.08 27.03 -17.25
C GLN A 173 -5.38 27.24 -15.89
N GLY A 174 -5.61 26.38 -14.90
CA GLY A 174 -4.92 26.48 -13.59
C GLY A 174 -3.43 26.24 -13.74
N VAL A 175 -3.07 25.17 -14.46
CA VAL A 175 -1.65 24.84 -14.76
C VAL A 175 -0.97 25.95 -15.55
N PHE A 176 -1.65 26.54 -16.52
CA PHE A 176 -1.15 27.69 -17.28
C PHE A 176 -0.79 28.87 -16.36
N TRP A 177 -1.64 29.22 -15.40
CA TRP A 177 -1.37 30.31 -14.46
C TRP A 177 -0.28 29.97 -13.47
N LEU A 178 -0.21 28.70 -12.97
CA LEU A 178 0.90 28.25 -12.16
C LEU A 178 2.23 28.35 -12.89
N GLN A 179 2.26 27.92 -14.16
CA GLN A 179 3.49 28.00 -14.95
C GLN A 179 3.93 29.45 -15.13
N LYS A 180 2.99 30.36 -15.43
CA LYS A 180 3.31 31.80 -15.52
C LYS A 180 3.87 32.38 -14.22
N SER A 181 3.33 31.96 -13.09
CA SER A 181 3.81 32.38 -11.78
C SER A 181 5.22 31.82 -11.50
N ALA A 182 5.44 30.53 -11.79
CA ALA A 182 6.72 29.85 -11.65
C ALA A 182 7.81 30.44 -12.55
N ASP A 183 7.46 30.80 -13.80
CA ASP A 183 8.37 31.45 -14.77
C ASP A 183 8.87 32.82 -14.28
N GLN A 184 8.12 33.45 -13.38
CA GLN A 184 8.52 34.71 -12.71
C GLN A 184 9.31 34.44 -11.41
N GLY A 185 9.62 33.17 -11.09
CA GLY A 185 10.38 32.79 -9.90
C GLY A 185 9.57 32.73 -8.61
N TYR A 186 8.24 32.69 -8.68
CA TYR A 186 7.43 32.50 -7.49
C TYR A 186 7.45 31.04 -7.04
N VAL A 187 8.25 30.73 -6.02
CA VAL A 187 8.58 29.38 -5.57
C VAL A 187 7.35 28.53 -5.21
N PRO A 188 6.31 29.03 -4.51
CA PRO A 188 5.13 28.22 -4.19
C PRO A 188 4.41 27.67 -5.43
N ALA A 189 4.53 28.35 -6.59
CA ALA A 189 3.96 27.84 -7.84
C ALA A 189 4.70 26.58 -8.33
N ASN A 190 6.03 26.51 -8.16
CA ASN A 190 6.81 25.30 -8.47
C ASN A 190 6.41 24.15 -7.56
N SER A 191 6.21 24.40 -6.27
CA SER A 191 5.78 23.36 -5.31
C SER A 191 4.41 22.79 -5.68
N MET A 192 3.47 23.66 -6.05
CA MET A 192 2.13 23.23 -6.47
C MET A 192 2.17 22.48 -7.82
N LEU A 193 3.00 22.92 -8.77
CA LEU A 193 3.23 22.21 -10.04
C LEU A 193 3.87 20.83 -9.79
N ALA A 194 4.84 20.72 -8.88
CA ALA A 194 5.45 19.44 -8.53
C ALA A 194 4.39 18.43 -8.04
N ARG A 195 3.55 18.84 -7.08
CA ARG A 195 2.44 18.01 -6.59
C ARG A 195 1.44 17.64 -7.68
N TYR A 196 1.06 18.61 -8.51
CA TYR A 196 0.17 18.38 -9.64
C TYR A 196 0.73 17.32 -10.60
N TYR A 197 2.00 17.45 -10.99
CA TYR A 197 2.63 16.50 -11.92
C TYR A 197 2.90 15.13 -11.28
N ILE A 198 3.13 15.03 -9.96
CA ILE A 198 3.16 13.74 -9.23
C ILE A 198 1.81 13.03 -9.40
N ASN A 199 0.70 13.73 -9.16
CA ASN A 199 -0.65 13.16 -9.27
C ASN A 199 -1.02 12.78 -10.72
N LYS A 200 -0.38 13.41 -11.72
CA LYS A 200 -0.55 13.10 -13.16
C LYS A 200 0.48 12.10 -13.68
N GLU A 201 1.37 11.60 -12.80
CA GLU A 201 2.44 10.67 -13.15
C GLU A 201 3.42 11.22 -14.21
N ASP A 202 3.46 12.56 -14.42
CA ASP A 202 4.47 13.24 -15.25
C ASP A 202 5.69 13.55 -14.38
N TYR A 203 6.43 12.48 -14.06
CA TYR A 203 7.52 12.55 -13.07
C TYR A 203 8.71 13.39 -13.52
N GLU A 204 8.92 13.60 -14.82
CA GLU A 204 9.98 14.48 -15.33
C GLU A 204 9.69 15.94 -14.96
N LYS A 205 8.47 16.41 -15.21
CA LYS A 205 8.06 17.76 -14.82
C LYS A 205 7.94 17.90 -13.30
N ALA A 206 7.46 16.87 -12.61
CA ALA A 206 7.39 16.85 -11.16
C ALA A 206 8.77 17.07 -10.54
N LEU A 207 9.77 16.30 -10.99
CA LEU A 207 11.14 16.38 -10.50
C LEU A 207 11.75 17.78 -10.73
N LYS A 208 11.62 18.33 -11.94
CA LYS A 208 12.14 19.67 -12.26
C LYS A 208 11.57 20.73 -11.32
N ASN A 209 10.26 20.75 -11.13
CA ASN A 209 9.61 21.73 -10.27
C ASN A 209 9.94 21.53 -8.79
N ALA A 210 9.97 20.26 -8.31
CA ALA A 210 10.35 19.94 -6.95
C ALA A 210 11.79 20.37 -6.62
N GLN A 211 12.73 20.17 -7.55
CA GLN A 211 14.12 20.60 -7.40
C GLN A 211 14.27 22.12 -7.27
N ILE A 212 13.54 22.88 -8.09
CA ILE A 212 13.55 24.35 -8.02
C ILE A 212 13.01 24.80 -6.66
N ALA A 213 11.89 24.26 -6.23
CA ALA A 213 11.27 24.63 -4.97
C ALA A 213 12.14 24.22 -3.76
N ALA A 214 12.64 22.99 -3.72
CA ALA A 214 13.49 22.49 -2.65
C ALA A 214 14.81 23.27 -2.56
N SER A 215 15.45 23.61 -3.70
CA SER A 215 16.67 24.42 -3.68
C SER A 215 16.47 25.85 -3.16
N SER A 216 15.21 26.31 -3.13
CA SER A 216 14.81 27.58 -2.55
C SER A 216 14.40 27.47 -1.07
N GLY A 217 14.47 26.27 -0.48
CA GLY A 217 14.09 26.00 0.92
C GLY A 217 12.58 25.96 1.15
N ASP A 218 11.78 25.66 0.11
CA ASP A 218 10.33 25.53 0.28
C ASP A 218 9.97 24.13 0.79
N ALA A 219 9.35 24.05 1.95
CA ALA A 219 9.04 22.78 2.62
C ALA A 219 8.15 21.83 1.79
N VAL A 220 7.24 22.38 0.98
CA VAL A 220 6.37 21.57 0.11
C VAL A 220 7.17 21.01 -1.08
N GLY A 221 8.09 21.80 -1.62
CA GLY A 221 9.02 21.37 -2.67
C GLY A 221 9.98 20.29 -2.16
N GLU A 222 10.53 20.46 -0.95
CA GLU A 222 11.39 19.48 -0.28
C GLU A 222 10.65 18.15 -0.04
N ALA A 223 9.41 18.21 0.46
CA ALA A 223 8.58 17.03 0.66
C ALA A 223 8.21 16.33 -0.67
N ALA A 224 7.93 17.10 -1.73
CA ALA A 224 7.69 16.55 -3.07
C ALA A 224 8.94 15.84 -3.60
N LEU A 225 10.12 16.44 -3.44
CA LEU A 225 11.39 15.83 -3.86
C LEU A 225 11.71 14.57 -3.05
N ALA A 226 11.46 14.58 -1.73
CA ALA A 226 11.57 13.41 -0.87
C ALA A 226 10.66 12.27 -1.34
N THR A 227 9.42 12.60 -1.73
CA THR A 227 8.46 11.64 -2.27
C THR A 227 8.97 10.99 -3.55
N LEU A 228 9.51 11.76 -4.48
CA LEU A 228 10.05 11.25 -5.76
C LEU A 228 11.22 10.29 -5.53
N TYR A 229 12.16 10.61 -4.63
CA TYR A 229 13.26 9.71 -4.27
C TYR A 229 12.79 8.46 -3.51
N TYR A 230 11.81 8.59 -2.61
CA TYR A 230 11.28 7.47 -1.84
C TYR A 230 10.63 6.40 -2.72
N TYR A 231 9.82 6.83 -3.71
CA TYR A 231 9.16 5.90 -4.65
C TYR A 231 10.01 5.54 -5.87
N GLY A 232 11.06 6.31 -6.17
CA GLY A 232 11.84 6.15 -7.41
C GLY A 232 11.11 6.66 -8.65
N CYS A 233 10.28 7.69 -8.50
CA CYS A 233 9.47 8.26 -9.57
C CYS A 233 10.25 9.35 -10.33
N GLY A 234 10.58 9.12 -11.60
CA GLY A 234 11.39 10.03 -12.42
C GLY A 234 12.89 10.09 -12.04
N VAL A 235 13.27 9.40 -10.97
CA VAL A 235 14.65 9.22 -10.48
C VAL A 235 14.81 7.78 -9.99
N ASN A 236 16.05 7.32 -9.83
CA ASN A 236 16.28 6.06 -9.12
C ASN A 236 15.86 6.21 -7.64
N LYS A 237 15.22 5.17 -7.10
CA LYS A 237 14.89 5.11 -5.67
C LYS A 237 16.16 5.30 -4.84
N ASP A 238 16.14 6.29 -3.94
CA ASP A 238 17.25 6.63 -3.06
C ASP A 238 16.71 7.06 -1.69
N LEU A 239 16.79 6.14 -0.73
CA LEU A 239 16.25 6.39 0.62
C LEU A 239 17.08 7.40 1.42
N ASP A 240 18.36 7.58 1.10
CA ASP A 240 19.21 8.57 1.77
C ASP A 240 18.82 9.98 1.31
N GLN A 241 18.61 10.19 0.02
CA GLN A 241 18.09 11.44 -0.51
C GLN A 241 16.67 11.71 -0.03
N ALA A 242 15.81 10.69 -0.02
CA ALA A 242 14.46 10.81 0.50
C ALA A 242 14.47 11.26 1.98
N ARG A 243 15.31 10.65 2.81
CA ARG A 243 15.47 10.99 4.23
C ARG A 243 15.99 12.42 4.42
N TYR A 244 16.99 12.82 3.63
CA TYR A 244 17.56 14.18 3.71
C TYR A 244 16.49 15.24 3.43
N TRP A 245 15.79 15.14 2.29
CA TRP A 245 14.79 16.13 1.91
C TRP A 245 13.54 16.10 2.80
N ALA A 246 13.13 14.90 3.24
CA ALA A 246 12.03 14.76 4.18
C ALA A 246 12.35 15.40 5.55
N GLN A 247 13.62 15.31 6.00
CA GLN A 247 14.05 15.98 7.23
C GLN A 247 14.01 17.51 7.10
N GLN A 248 14.49 18.05 5.95
CA GLN A 248 14.42 19.50 5.72
C GLN A 248 12.97 20.00 5.76
N ALA A 249 12.04 19.27 5.13
CA ALA A 249 10.62 19.61 5.17
C ALA A 249 10.03 19.45 6.58
N ALA A 250 10.39 18.40 7.32
CA ALA A 250 9.90 18.15 8.68
C ALA A 250 10.40 19.21 9.68
N ASP A 251 11.63 19.71 9.52
CA ASP A 251 12.19 20.79 10.33
C ASP A 251 11.40 22.11 10.17
N GLN A 252 10.64 22.24 9.08
CA GLN A 252 9.70 23.33 8.80
C GLN A 252 8.25 22.96 9.13
N GLU A 253 8.01 21.93 9.94
CA GLU A 253 6.70 21.44 10.36
C GLU A 253 5.79 20.99 9.19
N ASN A 254 6.36 20.51 8.08
CA ASN A 254 5.61 19.99 6.96
C ASN A 254 5.11 18.56 7.24
N ASP A 255 3.81 18.33 7.09
CA ASP A 255 3.14 17.05 7.34
C ASP A 255 3.63 15.91 6.44
N ALA A 256 3.88 16.19 5.16
CA ALA A 256 4.38 15.20 4.21
C ALA A 256 5.85 14.83 4.51
N GLY A 257 6.68 15.80 4.95
CA GLY A 257 8.04 15.53 5.41
C GLY A 257 8.08 14.53 6.56
N TYR A 258 7.27 14.76 7.59
CA TYR A 258 7.10 13.81 8.71
C TYR A 258 6.59 12.45 8.22
N THR A 259 5.61 12.44 7.32
CA THR A 259 5.02 11.20 6.81
C THR A 259 6.03 10.36 6.03
N ILE A 260 6.87 10.96 5.19
CA ILE A 260 7.91 10.23 4.44
C ILE A 260 8.98 9.68 5.39
N LEU A 261 9.45 10.44 6.38
CA LEU A 261 10.37 9.92 7.41
C LEU A 261 9.77 8.72 8.13
N GLY A 262 8.52 8.85 8.58
CA GLY A 262 7.81 7.75 9.22
C GLY A 262 7.62 6.54 8.31
N SER A 263 7.34 6.75 7.03
CA SER A 263 7.19 5.68 6.03
C SER A 263 8.50 4.94 5.78
N ILE A 264 9.64 5.65 5.68
CA ILE A 264 10.96 5.04 5.52
C ILE A 264 11.25 4.11 6.71
N TYR A 265 11.07 4.59 7.95
CA TYR A 265 11.28 3.75 9.14
C TYR A 265 10.28 2.62 9.25
N TYR A 266 9.05 2.82 8.78
CA TYR A 266 8.02 1.77 8.72
C TYR A 266 8.42 0.64 7.77
N ASP A 267 8.92 0.97 6.57
CA ASP A 267 9.38 0.00 5.57
C ASP A 267 10.64 -0.77 6.03
N GLU A 268 11.49 -0.11 6.84
CA GLU A 268 12.64 -0.73 7.51
C GLU A 268 12.23 -1.58 8.73
N GLU A 269 10.92 -1.78 8.97
CA GLU A 269 10.35 -2.45 10.15
C GLU A 269 10.79 -1.83 11.50
N ASN A 270 11.30 -0.62 11.47
CA ASN A 270 11.77 0.10 12.63
C ASN A 270 10.64 0.97 13.22
N TYR A 271 9.59 0.31 13.67
CA TYR A 271 8.34 0.95 14.10
C TYR A 271 8.52 1.91 15.29
N LEU A 272 9.49 1.63 16.17
CA LEU A 272 9.78 2.51 17.31
C LEU A 272 10.24 3.90 16.85
N TYR A 273 11.04 3.97 15.78
CA TYR A 273 11.47 5.23 15.18
C TYR A 273 10.41 5.82 14.24
N ALA A 274 9.58 5.00 13.60
CA ALA A 274 8.48 5.48 12.76
C ALA A 274 7.41 6.25 13.56
N LEU A 275 7.10 5.78 14.78
CA LEU A 275 6.02 6.30 15.62
C LEU A 275 6.01 7.83 15.80
N PRO A 276 7.08 8.50 16.28
CA PRO A 276 7.04 9.94 16.53
C PRO A 276 6.81 10.74 15.26
N TYR A 277 7.35 10.31 14.14
CA TYR A 277 7.17 10.96 12.84
C TYR A 277 5.74 10.79 12.33
N LEU A 278 5.20 9.56 12.36
CA LEU A 278 3.83 9.30 11.95
C LEU A 278 2.80 9.98 12.85
N GLN A 279 3.05 10.05 14.17
CA GLN A 279 2.21 10.79 15.11
C GLN A 279 2.15 12.26 14.74
N LYS A 280 3.32 12.88 14.50
CA LYS A 280 3.38 14.30 14.13
C LYS A 280 2.72 14.57 12.76
N GLY A 281 2.96 13.70 11.76
CA GLY A 281 2.29 13.78 10.47
C GLY A 281 0.76 13.66 10.58
N ALA A 282 0.27 12.73 11.41
CA ALA A 282 -1.16 12.54 11.66
C ALA A 282 -1.79 13.73 12.41
N GLU A 283 -1.11 14.31 13.39
CA GLU A 283 -1.52 15.53 14.09
C GLU A 283 -1.66 16.72 13.14
N LEU A 284 -0.77 16.83 12.15
CA LEU A 284 -0.82 17.85 11.10
C LEU A 284 -1.86 17.55 10.01
N GLY A 285 -2.59 16.44 10.11
CA GLY A 285 -3.71 16.10 9.24
C GLY A 285 -3.36 15.19 8.05
N ASN A 286 -2.14 14.63 7.99
CA ASN A 286 -1.77 13.75 6.89
C ASN A 286 -2.44 12.37 7.00
N ASN A 287 -3.28 12.04 6.02
CA ASN A 287 -4.05 10.80 6.03
C ASN A 287 -3.18 9.56 5.83
N ARG A 288 -2.08 9.64 5.07
CA ARG A 288 -1.14 8.52 4.93
C ARG A 288 -0.46 8.19 6.27
N ALA A 289 -0.06 9.22 7.02
CA ALA A 289 0.48 9.03 8.37
C ALA A 289 -0.55 8.41 9.32
N ARG A 290 -1.82 8.82 9.25
CA ARG A 290 -2.91 8.22 10.03
C ARG A 290 -3.09 6.74 9.71
N ILE A 291 -3.05 6.35 8.44
CA ILE A 291 -3.20 4.95 8.01
C ILE A 291 -2.03 4.09 8.51
N LEU A 292 -0.78 4.53 8.32
CA LEU A 292 0.40 3.80 8.78
C LEU A 292 0.45 3.69 10.32
N LEU A 293 0.07 4.76 11.01
CA LEU A 293 -0.03 4.76 12.46
C LEU A 293 -1.14 3.83 12.96
N ALA A 294 -2.27 3.79 12.26
CA ALA A 294 -3.35 2.85 12.54
C ALA A 294 -2.90 1.39 12.38
N ASP A 295 -2.08 1.11 11.37
CA ASP A 295 -1.51 -0.23 11.17
C ASP A 295 -0.59 -0.63 12.33
N ILE A 296 0.28 0.28 12.78
CA ILE A 296 1.15 0.04 13.94
C ILE A 296 0.33 -0.27 15.21
N TYR A 297 -0.74 0.49 15.48
CA TYR A 297 -1.61 0.25 16.63
C TYR A 297 -2.43 -1.04 16.48
N HIS A 298 -2.97 -1.31 15.29
CA HIS A 298 -3.81 -2.48 15.05
C HIS A 298 -3.03 -3.79 15.15
N GLU A 299 -1.82 -3.84 14.59
CA GLU A 299 -0.95 -5.03 14.63
C GLU A 299 -0.19 -5.15 15.96
N GLY A 300 -0.05 -4.05 16.72
CA GLY A 300 0.78 -4.00 17.93
C GLY A 300 2.28 -4.05 17.63
N LYS A 301 2.70 -3.42 16.53
CA LYS A 301 4.11 -3.36 16.08
C LYS A 301 4.93 -2.50 17.05
N SER A 302 5.87 -3.12 17.76
CA SER A 302 6.72 -2.48 18.78
C SER A 302 5.99 -1.90 20.01
N MET A 303 4.70 -2.19 20.16
CA MET A 303 3.88 -1.75 21.30
C MET A 303 2.70 -2.71 21.52
N ALA A 304 1.91 -2.50 22.58
CA ALA A 304 0.67 -3.24 22.77
C ALA A 304 -0.36 -2.87 21.68
N LYS A 305 -1.06 -3.87 21.16
CA LYS A 305 -2.17 -3.69 20.21
C LYS A 305 -3.23 -2.76 20.81
N ASP A 306 -3.67 -1.75 20.05
CA ASP A 306 -4.71 -0.79 20.41
C ASP A 306 -5.64 -0.53 19.22
N THR A 307 -6.60 -1.44 19.04
CA THR A 307 -7.55 -1.38 17.93
C THR A 307 -8.47 -0.17 17.99
N GLU A 308 -8.76 0.35 19.19
CA GLU A 308 -9.61 1.54 19.33
C GLU A 308 -8.95 2.77 18.74
N LYS A 309 -7.65 2.98 19.05
CA LYS A 309 -6.88 4.08 18.43
C LYS A 309 -6.73 3.91 16.93
N ALA A 310 -6.47 2.67 16.46
CA ALA A 310 -6.39 2.39 15.03
C ALA A 310 -7.67 2.79 14.31
N TYR A 311 -8.82 2.39 14.84
CA TYR A 311 -10.11 2.73 14.24
C TYR A 311 -10.44 4.22 14.30
N ALA A 312 -10.04 4.92 15.37
CA ALA A 312 -10.23 6.37 15.49
C ALA A 312 -9.44 7.11 14.40
N LEU A 313 -8.17 6.77 14.20
CA LEU A 313 -7.32 7.38 13.16
C LEU A 313 -7.88 7.14 11.74
N LEU A 314 -8.38 5.93 11.47
CA LEU A 314 -8.98 5.63 10.17
C LEU A 314 -10.29 6.40 9.98
N LYS A 315 -11.14 6.53 11.01
CA LYS A 315 -12.38 7.33 10.94
C LYS A 315 -12.10 8.80 10.69
N ASP A 316 -11.05 9.37 11.29
CA ASP A 316 -10.63 10.75 11.04
C ASP A 316 -10.19 10.92 9.58
N ALA A 317 -9.40 9.97 9.04
CA ALA A 317 -8.99 9.99 7.63
C ALA A 317 -10.19 9.82 6.67
N ILE A 318 -11.18 9.00 7.03
CA ILE A 318 -12.42 8.82 6.27
C ILE A 318 -13.26 10.10 6.28
N ALA A 319 -13.33 10.80 7.41
CA ALA A 319 -14.02 12.09 7.50
C ALA A 319 -13.41 13.15 6.57
N ASP A 320 -12.10 13.04 6.29
CA ASP A 320 -11.40 13.87 5.29
C ASP A 320 -11.58 13.34 3.85
N GLY A 321 -12.42 12.32 3.63
CA GLY A 321 -12.72 11.76 2.30
C GLY A 321 -11.66 10.76 1.78
N ASN A 322 -10.80 10.21 2.64
CA ASN A 322 -9.75 9.27 2.21
C ASN A 322 -10.31 7.86 1.98
N GLU A 323 -10.35 7.42 0.73
CA GLU A 323 -10.87 6.10 0.35
C GLU A 323 -9.95 4.93 0.80
N GLU A 324 -8.62 5.14 0.87
CA GLU A 324 -7.69 4.10 1.32
C GLU A 324 -7.92 3.77 2.80
N ALA A 325 -8.18 4.79 3.64
CA ALA A 325 -8.54 4.59 5.03
C ALA A 325 -9.85 3.81 5.19
N GLN A 326 -10.82 4.05 4.29
CA GLN A 326 -12.08 3.31 4.25
C GLN A 326 -11.84 1.82 3.97
N LYS A 327 -11.04 1.52 2.96
CA LYS A 327 -10.67 0.13 2.59
C LYS A 327 -9.89 -0.56 3.72
N THR A 328 -8.99 0.16 4.36
CA THR A 328 -8.21 -0.35 5.49
C THR A 328 -9.10 -0.68 6.70
N LEU A 329 -10.05 0.19 7.02
CA LEU A 329 -11.01 -0.04 8.11
C LEU A 329 -11.90 -1.26 7.83
N ASP A 330 -12.37 -1.43 6.59
CA ASP A 330 -13.16 -2.58 6.18
C ASP A 330 -12.36 -3.89 6.30
N TYR A 331 -11.09 -3.87 5.89
CA TYR A 331 -10.19 -5.02 6.08
C TYR A 331 -9.99 -5.36 7.56
N TYR A 332 -9.79 -4.37 8.43
CA TYR A 332 -9.64 -4.59 9.87
C TYR A 332 -10.92 -5.15 10.51
N HIS A 333 -12.09 -4.63 10.16
CA HIS A 333 -13.36 -5.20 10.59
C HIS A 333 -13.48 -6.68 10.21
N TYR A 334 -13.06 -7.02 8.98
CA TYR A 334 -13.11 -8.42 8.53
C TYR A 334 -12.19 -9.35 9.33
N ILE A 335 -10.93 -8.94 9.60
CA ILE A 335 -9.97 -9.79 10.33
C ILE A 335 -10.29 -9.85 11.82
N ASP A 336 -10.77 -8.78 12.43
CA ASP A 336 -11.17 -8.74 13.84
C ASP A 336 -12.54 -9.41 14.10
N GLY A 337 -13.23 -9.84 13.04
CA GLY A 337 -14.52 -10.52 13.13
C GLY A 337 -15.68 -9.61 13.46
N ILE A 338 -15.58 -8.32 13.13
CA ILE A 338 -16.67 -7.35 13.25
C ILE A 338 -17.57 -7.51 12.03
N ASP A 339 -18.66 -8.24 12.22
CA ASP A 339 -19.59 -8.62 11.16
C ASP A 339 -21.00 -7.98 11.38
N ASP A 340 -21.01 -6.76 11.91
CA ASP A 340 -22.26 -6.00 12.06
C ASP A 340 -22.78 -5.43 10.72
N ALA A 341 -24.02 -4.94 10.73
CA ALA A 341 -24.66 -4.43 9.51
C ALA A 341 -23.88 -3.25 8.90
N SER A 342 -23.24 -2.41 9.72
CA SER A 342 -22.46 -1.25 9.26
C SER A 342 -21.20 -1.70 8.52
N ALA A 343 -20.44 -2.65 9.08
CA ALA A 343 -19.24 -3.20 8.45
C ALA A 343 -19.54 -3.87 7.11
N ILE A 344 -20.73 -4.50 6.99
CA ILE A 344 -21.14 -5.15 5.74
C ILE A 344 -21.58 -4.16 4.67
N GLU A 345 -22.35 -3.13 5.04
CA GLU A 345 -22.72 -2.06 4.11
C GLU A 345 -21.47 -1.35 3.60
N GLN A 346 -20.48 -1.16 4.45
CA GLN A 346 -19.18 -0.58 4.12
C GLN A 346 -18.40 -1.45 3.12
N SER A 347 -18.34 -2.77 3.33
CA SER A 347 -17.73 -3.70 2.37
C SER A 347 -18.41 -3.68 1.00
N LYS A 348 -19.74 -3.54 0.97
CA LYS A 348 -20.48 -3.42 -0.29
C LYS A 348 -20.17 -2.10 -0.99
N PHE A 349 -20.19 -0.99 -0.25
CA PHE A 349 -19.85 0.33 -0.78
C PHE A 349 -18.43 0.37 -1.36
N SER A 350 -17.44 -0.16 -0.62
CA SER A 350 -16.06 -0.24 -1.11
C SER A 350 -15.93 -1.10 -2.38
N ALA A 351 -16.73 -2.16 -2.51
CA ALA A 351 -16.76 -3.00 -3.71
C ALA A 351 -17.44 -2.32 -4.92
N GLU A 352 -18.32 -1.35 -4.71
CA GLU A 352 -18.96 -0.57 -5.78
C GLU A 352 -17.97 0.38 -6.49
N SER A 353 -16.85 0.69 -5.86
CA SER A 353 -15.78 1.49 -6.46
C SER A 353 -14.92 0.75 -7.49
N ASP A 354 -15.28 -0.51 -7.84
CA ASP A 354 -14.50 -1.40 -8.72
C ASP A 354 -13.04 -1.59 -8.28
N ASP A 355 -12.76 -1.44 -6.97
CA ASP A 355 -11.46 -1.76 -6.42
C ASP A 355 -11.28 -3.29 -6.27
N PRO A 356 -10.26 -3.90 -6.90
CA PRO A 356 -10.10 -5.35 -6.88
C PRO A 356 -9.92 -5.95 -5.50
N ASN A 357 -9.28 -5.23 -4.56
CA ASN A 357 -9.08 -5.70 -3.20
C ASN A 357 -10.40 -5.68 -2.40
N SER A 358 -11.20 -4.63 -2.56
CA SER A 358 -12.53 -4.53 -1.94
C SER A 358 -13.47 -5.60 -2.47
N LEU A 359 -13.44 -5.89 -3.77
CA LEU A 359 -14.19 -7.00 -4.37
C LEU A 359 -13.79 -8.35 -3.77
N LEU A 360 -12.48 -8.59 -3.58
CA LEU A 360 -11.98 -9.82 -2.93
C LEU A 360 -12.38 -9.93 -1.47
N LEU A 361 -12.37 -8.82 -0.73
CA LEU A 361 -12.79 -8.80 0.67
C LEU A 361 -14.27 -9.17 0.81
N LEU A 362 -15.13 -8.58 -0.02
CA LEU A 362 -16.54 -8.92 -0.07
C LEU A 362 -16.77 -10.38 -0.53
N ALA A 363 -15.99 -10.86 -1.50
CA ALA A 363 -16.01 -12.26 -1.92
C ALA A 363 -15.65 -13.20 -0.76
N ALA A 364 -14.64 -12.87 0.05
CA ALA A 364 -14.25 -13.65 1.22
C ALA A 364 -15.34 -13.68 2.30
N ARG A 365 -16.09 -12.56 2.50
CA ARG A 365 -17.28 -12.55 3.38
C ARG A 365 -18.34 -13.53 2.91
N TYR A 366 -18.71 -13.50 1.62
CA TYR A 366 -19.67 -14.46 1.05
C TYR A 366 -19.16 -15.90 1.09
N GLN A 367 -17.86 -16.14 0.85
CA GLN A 367 -17.27 -17.48 0.90
C GLN A 367 -17.36 -18.11 2.30
N LYS A 368 -17.10 -17.32 3.34
CA LYS A 368 -17.09 -17.78 4.74
C LYS A 368 -18.44 -17.65 5.44
N GLY A 369 -19.36 -16.85 4.92
CA GLY A 369 -20.62 -16.49 5.58
C GLY A 369 -20.38 -15.55 6.77
N LYS A 370 -19.42 -14.62 6.67
CA LYS A 370 -19.12 -13.64 7.70
C LYS A 370 -19.99 -12.40 7.51
N GLY A 371 -20.98 -12.24 8.41
CA GLY A 371 -21.93 -11.14 8.40
C GLY A 371 -22.91 -11.14 7.21
N VAL A 372 -22.77 -12.07 6.29
CA VAL A 372 -23.65 -12.32 5.15
C VAL A 372 -23.95 -13.80 5.06
N GLU A 373 -25.08 -14.18 4.47
CA GLU A 373 -25.34 -15.58 4.17
C GLU A 373 -24.26 -16.12 3.22
N LYS A 374 -23.74 -17.32 3.51
CA LYS A 374 -22.72 -17.95 2.67
C LYS A 374 -23.25 -18.18 1.25
N ASP A 375 -22.57 -17.58 0.28
CA ASP A 375 -22.94 -17.65 -1.13
C ASP A 375 -21.68 -17.78 -2.00
N LEU A 376 -21.36 -19.02 -2.36
CA LEU A 376 -20.15 -19.30 -3.17
C LEU A 376 -20.28 -18.79 -4.60
N THR A 377 -21.50 -18.62 -5.13
CA THR A 377 -21.71 -18.07 -6.48
C THR A 377 -21.44 -16.58 -6.50
N LYS A 378 -21.89 -15.83 -5.48
CA LYS A 378 -21.53 -14.41 -5.35
C LYS A 378 -20.02 -14.24 -5.13
N ALA A 379 -19.42 -15.06 -4.25
CA ALA A 379 -17.99 -15.05 -4.02
C ALA A 379 -17.20 -15.26 -5.33
N PHE A 380 -17.59 -16.26 -6.12
CA PHE A 380 -17.00 -16.51 -7.43
C PHE A 380 -17.16 -15.32 -8.39
N ASN A 381 -18.34 -14.73 -8.50
CA ASN A 381 -18.58 -13.62 -9.43
C ASN A 381 -17.77 -12.37 -9.07
N LEU A 382 -17.70 -12.01 -7.78
CA LEU A 382 -16.87 -10.90 -7.31
C LEU A 382 -15.38 -11.15 -7.54
N THR A 383 -14.91 -12.37 -7.25
CA THR A 383 -13.51 -12.77 -7.54
C THR A 383 -13.21 -12.70 -9.04
N LYS A 384 -14.19 -13.13 -9.88
CA LYS A 384 -14.05 -13.07 -11.32
C LYS A 384 -13.98 -11.63 -11.82
N GLN A 385 -14.80 -10.73 -11.30
CA GLN A 385 -14.75 -9.30 -11.63
C GLN A 385 -13.36 -8.73 -11.35
N ALA A 386 -12.82 -8.94 -10.14
CA ALA A 386 -11.47 -8.50 -9.79
C ALA A 386 -10.37 -9.14 -10.69
N ALA A 387 -10.51 -10.43 -11.04
CA ALA A 387 -9.57 -11.12 -11.92
C ALA A 387 -9.61 -10.62 -13.38
N ASP A 388 -10.80 -10.27 -13.87
CA ASP A 388 -11.01 -9.71 -15.22
C ASP A 388 -10.42 -8.29 -15.34
N MET A 389 -10.29 -7.56 -14.22
CA MET A 389 -9.56 -6.28 -14.13
C MET A 389 -8.03 -6.46 -14.16
N GLY A 390 -7.54 -7.68 -14.23
CA GLY A 390 -6.12 -8.00 -14.30
C GLY A 390 -5.46 -8.24 -12.94
N HIS A 391 -6.20 -8.21 -11.83
CA HIS A 391 -5.65 -8.34 -10.48
C HIS A 391 -5.09 -9.74 -10.22
N ALA A 392 -3.76 -9.85 -10.06
CA ALA A 392 -3.08 -11.13 -9.97
C ALA A 392 -3.51 -12.00 -8.77
N PRO A 393 -3.67 -11.47 -7.53
CA PRO A 393 -4.24 -12.23 -6.43
C PRO A 393 -5.63 -12.80 -6.72
N ALA A 394 -6.50 -12.01 -7.37
CA ALA A 394 -7.84 -12.48 -7.75
C ALA A 394 -7.79 -13.59 -8.79
N GLN A 395 -6.86 -13.52 -9.74
CA GLN A 395 -6.65 -14.57 -10.72
C GLN A 395 -6.22 -15.89 -10.04
N ALA A 396 -5.31 -15.84 -9.07
CA ALA A 396 -4.90 -17.02 -8.31
C ALA A 396 -6.09 -17.62 -7.51
N ILE A 397 -6.87 -16.79 -6.84
CA ILE A 397 -8.07 -17.22 -6.11
C ILE A 397 -9.13 -17.79 -7.07
N LEU A 398 -9.33 -17.18 -8.23
CA LEU A 398 -10.28 -17.65 -9.23
C LEU A 398 -9.89 -19.02 -9.78
N SER A 399 -8.58 -19.28 -9.94
CA SER A 399 -8.05 -20.61 -10.27
C SER A 399 -8.50 -21.67 -9.26
N TRP A 400 -8.43 -21.34 -7.96
CA TRP A 400 -8.89 -22.23 -6.90
C TRP A 400 -10.41 -22.50 -7.00
N PHE A 401 -11.24 -21.49 -7.31
CA PHE A 401 -12.68 -21.68 -7.53
C PHE A 401 -12.95 -22.66 -8.68
N TYR A 402 -12.23 -22.50 -9.81
CA TYR A 402 -12.37 -23.41 -10.96
C TYR A 402 -11.84 -24.81 -10.68
N THR A 403 -10.77 -24.94 -9.89
CA THR A 403 -10.20 -26.24 -9.51
C THR A 403 -11.18 -27.09 -8.70
N ASN A 404 -11.91 -26.43 -7.79
CA ASN A 404 -12.80 -27.10 -6.84
C ASN A 404 -14.27 -27.12 -7.30
N GLY A 405 -14.66 -26.26 -8.25
CA GLY A 405 -16.04 -26.13 -8.68
C GLY A 405 -16.92 -25.42 -7.66
N PHE A 406 -16.35 -24.47 -6.89
CA PHE A 406 -17.10 -23.71 -5.90
C PHE A 406 -17.79 -22.51 -6.54
N GLY A 407 -19.13 -22.44 -6.42
CA GLY A 407 -19.92 -21.37 -7.04
C GLY A 407 -19.88 -21.35 -8.58
N THR A 408 -19.20 -22.31 -9.19
CA THR A 408 -19.07 -22.50 -10.64
C THR A 408 -18.88 -23.99 -10.98
N GLU A 409 -18.97 -24.35 -12.24
CA GLU A 409 -18.57 -25.68 -12.67
C GLU A 409 -17.03 -25.84 -12.59
N LYS A 410 -16.59 -27.05 -12.19
CA LYS A 410 -15.17 -27.39 -12.17
C LYS A 410 -14.58 -27.30 -13.58
N ASN A 411 -13.50 -26.53 -13.75
CA ASN A 411 -12.83 -26.35 -15.03
C ASN A 411 -11.30 -26.20 -14.83
N LEU A 412 -10.59 -27.33 -14.96
CA LEU A 412 -9.16 -27.38 -14.72
C LEU A 412 -8.35 -26.58 -15.76
N GLN A 413 -8.86 -26.46 -17.01
CA GLN A 413 -8.20 -25.66 -18.04
C GLN A 413 -8.23 -24.17 -17.68
N LYS A 414 -9.40 -23.64 -17.27
CA LYS A 414 -9.50 -22.26 -16.79
C LYS A 414 -8.67 -22.05 -15.53
N ALA A 415 -8.65 -23.01 -14.61
CA ALA A 415 -7.78 -22.95 -13.45
C ALA A 415 -6.32 -22.73 -13.84
N PHE A 416 -5.80 -23.56 -14.77
CA PHE A 416 -4.45 -23.40 -15.30
C PHE A 416 -4.25 -22.03 -15.95
N GLU A 417 -5.17 -21.57 -16.81
CA GLU A 417 -5.07 -20.28 -17.51
C GLU A 417 -4.95 -19.10 -16.54
N TYR A 418 -5.75 -19.09 -15.46
CA TYR A 418 -5.71 -18.01 -14.45
C TYR A 418 -4.48 -18.09 -13.54
N THR A 419 -4.02 -19.30 -13.16
CA THR A 419 -2.75 -19.43 -12.43
C THR A 419 -1.57 -18.93 -13.28
N LEU A 420 -1.56 -19.26 -14.58
CA LEU A 420 -0.53 -18.78 -15.50
C LEU A 420 -0.55 -17.25 -15.65
N LYS A 421 -1.74 -16.64 -15.72
CA LYS A 421 -1.87 -15.18 -15.77
C LYS A 421 -1.32 -14.52 -14.51
N ALA A 422 -1.63 -15.04 -13.33
CA ALA A 422 -1.12 -14.52 -12.07
C ALA A 422 0.42 -14.64 -11.98
N ALA A 423 0.95 -15.81 -12.32
CA ALA A 423 2.40 -16.04 -12.30
C ALA A 423 3.17 -15.16 -13.30
N LYS A 424 2.60 -14.85 -14.47
CA LYS A 424 3.19 -13.93 -15.46
C LYS A 424 3.18 -12.46 -15.05
N GLN A 425 2.43 -12.11 -14.02
CA GLN A 425 2.45 -10.79 -13.37
C GLN A 425 3.36 -10.81 -12.13
N ASP A 426 4.24 -11.80 -12.03
CA ASP A 426 5.14 -12.02 -10.90
C ASP A 426 4.43 -12.12 -9.54
N TYR A 427 3.18 -12.63 -9.54
CA TYR A 427 2.49 -12.97 -8.31
C TYR A 427 3.07 -14.26 -7.72
N GLU A 428 3.91 -14.08 -6.73
CA GLU A 428 4.79 -15.10 -6.14
C GLU A 428 4.04 -16.36 -5.66
N ASN A 429 2.87 -16.16 -5.04
CA ASN A 429 2.03 -17.27 -4.54
C ASN A 429 1.48 -18.18 -5.64
N ALA A 430 1.60 -17.82 -6.91
CA ALA A 430 1.17 -18.64 -8.03
C ALA A 430 2.27 -19.57 -8.59
N TYR A 431 3.53 -19.39 -8.19
CA TYR A 431 4.65 -20.12 -8.80
C TYR A 431 4.64 -21.61 -8.47
N GLY A 432 4.50 -21.96 -7.19
CA GLY A 432 4.39 -23.34 -6.75
C GLY A 432 3.17 -24.05 -7.28
N ASP A 433 2.03 -23.36 -7.31
CA ASP A 433 0.80 -23.89 -7.91
C ASP A 433 0.97 -24.16 -9.40
N LEU A 434 1.60 -23.24 -10.14
CA LEU A 434 1.84 -23.40 -11.57
C LEU A 434 2.83 -24.56 -11.85
N ALA A 435 3.87 -24.69 -11.04
CA ALA A 435 4.79 -25.82 -11.10
C ALA A 435 4.05 -27.15 -10.89
N ASN A 436 3.14 -27.21 -9.93
CA ASN A 436 2.29 -28.37 -9.67
C ASN A 436 1.38 -28.70 -10.86
N LEU A 437 0.73 -27.69 -11.46
CA LEU A 437 -0.16 -27.87 -12.60
C LEU A 437 0.60 -28.44 -13.82
N TYR A 438 1.79 -27.92 -14.11
CA TYR A 438 2.63 -28.46 -15.18
C TYR A 438 3.20 -29.85 -14.86
N TYR A 439 3.56 -30.12 -13.58
CA TYR A 439 4.13 -31.40 -13.17
C TYR A 439 3.15 -32.57 -13.35
N TYR A 440 1.89 -32.36 -12.94
CA TYR A 440 0.84 -33.39 -13.02
C TYR A 440 -0.02 -33.31 -14.29
N GLY A 441 0.15 -32.28 -15.12
CA GLY A 441 -0.68 -32.08 -16.30
C GLY A 441 -2.13 -31.73 -15.96
N ILE A 442 -2.33 -30.86 -14.95
CA ILE A 442 -3.67 -30.45 -14.49
C ILE A 442 -4.14 -29.25 -15.32
N GLY A 443 -5.15 -29.46 -16.16
CA GLY A 443 -5.66 -28.42 -17.09
C GLY A 443 -4.73 -28.06 -18.24
N THR A 444 -3.58 -28.69 -18.31
CA THR A 444 -2.56 -28.55 -19.36
C THR A 444 -1.87 -29.88 -19.59
N PRO A 445 -1.24 -30.15 -20.74
CA PRO A 445 -0.34 -31.30 -20.87
C PRO A 445 0.81 -31.23 -19.87
N VAL A 446 1.29 -32.41 -19.40
CA VAL A 446 2.48 -32.50 -18.54
C VAL A 446 3.67 -31.82 -19.25
N ASN A 447 4.34 -30.93 -18.52
CA ASN A 447 5.52 -30.22 -19.01
C ASN A 447 6.55 -30.07 -17.88
N TYR A 448 7.44 -31.01 -17.73
CA TYR A 448 8.46 -31.03 -16.69
C TYR A 448 9.47 -29.88 -16.77
N PRO A 449 9.93 -29.40 -17.95
CA PRO A 449 10.74 -28.20 -18.06
C PRO A 449 10.08 -26.95 -17.45
N GLU A 450 8.81 -26.70 -17.77
CA GLU A 450 8.05 -25.59 -17.21
C GLU A 450 7.81 -25.78 -15.69
N ALA A 451 7.46 -27.00 -15.26
CA ALA A 451 7.32 -27.32 -13.85
C ALA A 451 8.60 -27.00 -13.06
N ARG A 452 9.76 -27.31 -13.65
CA ARG A 452 11.05 -26.98 -13.07
C ARG A 452 11.30 -25.48 -13.03
N TYR A 453 11.08 -24.77 -14.13
CA TYR A 453 11.29 -23.30 -14.22
C TYR A 453 10.49 -22.55 -13.15
N TRP A 454 9.19 -22.82 -13.06
CA TRP A 454 8.33 -22.19 -12.06
C TRP A 454 8.62 -22.66 -10.65
N GLY A 455 9.01 -23.93 -10.49
CA GLY A 455 9.46 -24.47 -9.20
C GLY A 455 10.75 -23.80 -8.70
N GLU A 456 11.73 -23.56 -9.57
CA GLU A 456 12.97 -22.85 -9.24
C GLU A 456 12.67 -21.40 -8.80
N LYS A 457 11.79 -20.68 -9.51
CA LYS A 457 11.31 -19.35 -9.07
C LYS A 457 10.62 -19.38 -7.71
N GLY A 458 9.77 -20.36 -7.46
CA GLY A 458 9.05 -20.47 -6.20
C GLY A 458 9.96 -20.78 -5.01
N ILE A 459 11.00 -21.61 -5.18
CA ILE A 459 11.94 -21.91 -4.08
C ILE A 459 12.82 -20.71 -3.69
N GLU A 460 13.12 -19.78 -4.62
CA GLU A 460 13.84 -18.53 -4.33
C GLU A 460 13.07 -17.67 -3.31
N LEU A 461 11.75 -17.82 -3.27
CA LEU A 461 10.83 -17.08 -2.40
C LEU A 461 10.35 -17.90 -1.19
N GLY A 462 10.85 -19.12 -1.04
CA GLY A 462 10.48 -19.97 0.08
C GLY A 462 9.12 -20.67 -0.06
N ASP A 463 8.56 -20.79 -1.27
CA ASP A 463 7.26 -21.43 -1.50
C ASP A 463 7.33 -22.94 -1.19
N THR A 464 6.51 -23.38 -0.24
CA THR A 464 6.42 -24.78 0.20
C THR A 464 5.97 -25.74 -0.89
N ALA A 465 5.03 -25.33 -1.76
CA ALA A 465 4.55 -26.16 -2.86
C ALA A 465 5.66 -26.35 -3.92
N ALA A 466 6.41 -25.28 -4.20
CA ALA A 466 7.56 -25.34 -5.07
C ALA A 466 8.65 -26.27 -4.56
N TYR A 467 9.01 -26.21 -3.27
CA TYR A 467 9.95 -27.15 -2.66
C TYR A 467 9.47 -28.58 -2.79
N TYR A 468 8.18 -28.87 -2.56
CA TYR A 468 7.63 -30.20 -2.67
C TYR A 468 7.71 -30.74 -4.13
N ILE A 469 7.30 -29.94 -5.10
CA ILE A 469 7.34 -30.35 -6.53
C ILE A 469 8.78 -30.57 -6.99
N MET A 470 9.72 -29.71 -6.59
CA MET A 470 11.13 -29.89 -6.91
C MET A 470 11.72 -31.16 -6.23
N GLY A 471 11.30 -31.46 -5.02
CA GLY A 471 11.60 -32.71 -4.36
C GLY A 471 11.13 -33.92 -5.17
N LEU A 472 9.88 -33.94 -5.61
CA LEU A 472 9.32 -35.00 -6.47
C LEU A 472 10.03 -35.08 -7.82
N TYR A 473 10.35 -33.95 -8.43
CA TYR A 473 11.05 -33.88 -9.72
C TYR A 473 12.36 -34.66 -9.70
N TYR A 474 13.17 -34.50 -8.67
CA TYR A 474 14.42 -35.22 -8.50
C TYR A 474 14.22 -36.65 -7.92
N TYR A 475 13.18 -36.88 -7.12
CA TYR A 475 12.85 -38.20 -6.60
C TYR A 475 12.44 -39.18 -7.68
N GLU A 476 11.54 -38.76 -8.58
CA GLU A 476 11.02 -39.59 -9.67
C GLU A 476 11.91 -39.60 -10.92
N GLY A 477 12.88 -38.66 -11.00
CA GLY A 477 13.76 -38.58 -12.18
C GLY A 477 13.01 -38.16 -13.46
N LYS A 478 12.01 -37.29 -13.36
CA LYS A 478 11.24 -36.80 -14.51
C LYS A 478 12.04 -35.76 -15.30
N ALA A 479 12.35 -36.06 -16.55
CA ALA A 479 13.20 -35.25 -17.43
C ALA A 479 14.63 -34.99 -16.89
N THR A 480 15.06 -35.70 -15.88
CA THR A 480 16.41 -35.67 -15.27
C THR A 480 16.70 -37.02 -14.64
N PRO A 481 17.97 -37.47 -14.46
CA PRO A 481 18.25 -38.61 -13.63
C PRO A 481 17.76 -38.45 -12.19
N THR A 482 17.36 -39.55 -11.56
CA THR A 482 16.98 -39.52 -10.11
C THR A 482 18.14 -39.05 -9.26
N ASP A 483 17.87 -38.10 -8.36
CA ASP A 483 18.81 -37.59 -7.37
C ASP A 483 18.13 -37.55 -6.00
N HIS A 484 18.20 -38.63 -5.28
CA HIS A 484 17.55 -38.75 -3.96
C HIS A 484 18.18 -37.83 -2.91
N ALA A 485 19.46 -37.44 -3.04
CA ALA A 485 20.11 -36.52 -2.11
C ALA A 485 19.55 -35.11 -2.28
N LYS A 486 19.48 -34.64 -3.52
CA LYS A 486 18.88 -33.36 -3.87
C LYS A 486 17.39 -33.33 -3.56
N SER A 487 16.67 -34.41 -3.87
CA SER A 487 15.26 -34.59 -3.51
C SER A 487 15.04 -34.42 -2.00
N LEU A 488 15.85 -35.11 -1.19
CA LEU A 488 15.77 -35.05 0.27
C LEU A 488 16.00 -33.62 0.77
N SER A 489 16.97 -32.89 0.21
CA SER A 489 17.23 -31.51 0.62
C SER A 489 16.02 -30.58 0.38
N TYR A 490 15.32 -30.74 -0.74
CA TYR A 490 14.09 -29.99 -1.01
C TYR A 490 12.95 -30.39 -0.07
N PHE A 491 12.74 -31.70 0.17
CA PHE A 491 11.71 -32.14 1.10
C PHE A 491 12.00 -31.71 2.55
N GLN A 492 13.27 -31.66 2.96
CA GLN A 492 13.65 -31.14 4.28
C GLN A 492 13.31 -29.65 4.40
N LYS A 493 13.62 -28.85 3.38
CA LYS A 493 13.22 -27.44 3.38
C LYS A 493 11.71 -27.26 3.44
N CYS A 494 10.98 -28.04 2.66
CA CYS A 494 9.52 -28.06 2.71
C CYS A 494 8.99 -28.43 4.12
N ALA A 495 9.61 -29.41 4.78
CA ALA A 495 9.27 -29.84 6.14
C ALA A 495 9.62 -28.79 7.21
N GLU A 496 10.78 -28.10 7.09
CA GLU A 496 11.20 -26.99 7.95
C GLU A 496 10.19 -25.84 7.91
N LEU A 497 9.56 -25.59 6.76
CA LEU A 497 8.47 -24.62 6.57
C LEU A 497 7.11 -25.13 7.10
N GLY A 498 7.09 -26.27 7.80
CA GLY A 498 5.90 -26.80 8.46
C GLY A 498 4.97 -27.62 7.58
N SER A 499 5.38 -28.01 6.37
CA SER A 499 4.57 -28.81 5.46
C SER A 499 4.55 -30.29 5.84
N GLY A 500 3.35 -30.86 5.94
CA GLY A 500 3.17 -32.31 6.10
C GLY A 500 3.63 -33.11 4.88
N ASP A 501 3.50 -32.53 3.67
CA ASP A 501 3.96 -33.12 2.41
C ASP A 501 5.49 -33.21 2.35
N GLY A 502 6.19 -32.20 2.90
CA GLY A 502 7.65 -32.24 3.05
C GLY A 502 8.12 -33.41 3.90
N TYR A 503 7.50 -33.61 5.08
CA TYR A 503 7.79 -34.78 5.93
C TYR A 503 7.47 -36.10 5.24
N TYR A 504 6.39 -36.14 4.45
CA TYR A 504 6.07 -37.34 3.67
C TYR A 504 7.12 -37.60 2.59
N GLY A 505 7.62 -36.56 1.91
CA GLY A 505 8.74 -36.69 0.97
C GLY A 505 10.03 -37.21 1.61
N CYS A 506 10.38 -36.70 2.80
CA CYS A 506 11.51 -37.23 3.58
C CYS A 506 11.33 -38.71 3.93
N PHE A 507 10.13 -39.10 4.36
CA PHE A 507 9.78 -40.53 4.58
C PHE A 507 10.03 -41.37 3.34
N LEU A 508 9.66 -40.91 2.15
CA LEU A 508 9.91 -41.63 0.89
C LEU A 508 11.41 -41.83 0.66
N CYS A 509 12.21 -40.76 0.79
CA CYS A 509 13.65 -40.83 0.63
C CYS A 509 14.32 -41.77 1.62
N HIS A 510 13.96 -41.72 2.91
CA HIS A 510 14.54 -42.60 3.92
C HIS A 510 14.00 -44.02 3.89
N THR A 511 12.86 -44.28 3.24
CA THR A 511 12.32 -45.63 3.08
C THR A 511 12.87 -46.34 1.83
N PHE A 512 12.95 -45.62 0.70
CA PHE A 512 13.24 -46.19 -0.61
C PHE A 512 14.57 -45.71 -1.21
N GLY A 513 15.26 -44.75 -0.58
CA GLY A 513 16.55 -44.26 -1.02
C GLY A 513 17.65 -45.32 -1.04
N ALA A 514 18.73 -45.02 -1.75
CA ALA A 514 19.86 -45.93 -1.89
C ALA A 514 20.89 -45.79 -0.76
N GLY A 515 21.60 -46.87 -0.45
CA GLY A 515 22.73 -46.86 0.51
C GLY A 515 22.39 -46.35 1.90
N ASP A 516 23.28 -45.51 2.43
CA ASP A 516 23.22 -44.94 3.78
C ASP A 516 22.03 -43.97 4.00
N MET A 517 21.38 -43.55 2.95
CA MET A 517 20.16 -42.74 3.05
C MET A 517 18.99 -43.52 3.65
N ARG A 518 18.99 -44.87 3.52
CA ARG A 518 17.89 -45.69 4.00
C ARG A 518 17.93 -45.81 5.52
N ASN A 519 16.99 -45.14 6.18
CA ASN A 519 16.85 -45.12 7.63
C ASN A 519 15.38 -45.29 8.04
N HIS A 520 14.96 -46.54 8.24
CA HIS A 520 13.57 -46.85 8.57
C HIS A 520 13.10 -46.25 9.91
N SER A 521 13.99 -46.10 10.90
CA SER A 521 13.63 -45.48 12.18
C SER A 521 13.33 -43.98 12.03
N LEU A 522 14.13 -43.28 11.24
CA LEU A 522 13.89 -41.88 10.90
C LEU A 522 12.64 -41.72 10.03
N ALA A 523 12.52 -42.54 8.97
CA ALA A 523 11.35 -42.57 8.11
C ALA A 523 10.03 -42.73 8.88
N PHE A 524 10.01 -43.63 9.89
CA PHE A 524 8.82 -43.81 10.73
C PHE A 524 8.45 -42.54 11.51
N LYS A 525 9.43 -41.82 12.07
CA LYS A 525 9.21 -40.56 12.80
C LYS A 525 8.67 -39.46 11.84
N GLU A 526 9.27 -39.37 10.65
CA GLU A 526 8.83 -38.42 9.62
C GLU A 526 7.39 -38.69 9.17
N LEU A 527 7.04 -39.96 8.98
CA LEU A 527 5.68 -40.36 8.65
C LEU A 527 4.67 -40.00 9.75
N GLN A 528 5.07 -40.12 11.04
CA GLN A 528 4.24 -39.67 12.17
C GLN A 528 4.00 -38.16 12.13
N GLN A 529 5.05 -37.35 11.84
CA GLN A 529 4.92 -35.91 11.72
C GLN A 529 4.08 -35.52 10.49
N ALA A 530 4.31 -36.19 9.36
CA ALA A 530 3.50 -36.00 8.16
C ALA A 530 2.00 -36.19 8.46
N ILE A 531 1.62 -37.29 9.08
CA ILE A 531 0.23 -37.59 9.47
C ILE A 531 -0.32 -36.53 10.44
N LYS A 532 0.48 -36.11 11.43
CA LYS A 532 0.08 -35.09 12.41
C LYS A 532 -0.25 -33.75 11.73
N LEU A 533 0.55 -33.34 10.76
CA LEU A 533 0.36 -32.07 10.06
C LEU A 533 -0.75 -32.15 9.01
N LEU A 534 -0.72 -33.19 8.15
CA LEU A 534 -1.74 -33.39 7.11
C LEU A 534 -3.15 -33.57 7.70
N SER A 535 -3.29 -34.21 8.85
CA SER A 535 -4.61 -34.39 9.51
C SER A 535 -5.21 -33.11 10.09
N LYS A 536 -4.41 -32.04 10.26
CA LYS A 536 -4.89 -30.72 10.71
C LYS A 536 -5.43 -29.86 9.58
N GLN A 537 -5.06 -30.15 8.34
CA GLN A 537 -5.54 -29.45 7.16
C GLN A 537 -7.01 -29.81 6.92
N LYS A 538 -7.93 -28.92 7.35
CA LYS A 538 -9.36 -29.15 7.16
C LYS A 538 -9.74 -28.81 5.71
N GLY A 539 -10.15 -29.81 4.96
CA GLY A 539 -10.99 -29.62 3.77
C GLY A 539 -10.34 -29.74 2.40
N GLU A 540 -9.04 -29.92 2.26
CA GLU A 540 -8.39 -29.95 0.94
C GLU A 540 -7.25 -30.96 0.88
N ASN A 541 -7.33 -31.81 -0.12
CA ASN A 541 -6.26 -32.71 -0.59
C ASN A 541 -5.78 -33.79 0.41
N TYR A 542 -6.68 -34.72 0.76
CA TYR A 542 -6.32 -35.89 1.56
C TYR A 542 -5.42 -36.92 0.82
N GLY A 543 -4.94 -36.60 -0.38
CA GLY A 543 -4.20 -37.54 -1.21
C GLY A 543 -3.00 -38.16 -0.50
N ASN A 544 -2.09 -37.33 -0.03
CA ASN A 544 -0.92 -37.79 0.71
C ASN A 544 -1.25 -38.33 2.11
N LEU A 545 -2.31 -37.83 2.76
CA LEU A 545 -2.76 -38.35 4.05
C LEU A 545 -3.24 -39.80 3.97
N ILE A 546 -4.02 -40.16 2.92
CA ILE A 546 -4.48 -41.53 2.67
C ILE A 546 -3.29 -42.47 2.49
N VAL A 547 -2.33 -42.03 1.67
CA VAL A 547 -1.10 -42.80 1.41
C VAL A 547 -0.24 -42.91 2.65
N ALA A 548 -0.14 -41.85 3.45
CA ALA A 548 0.58 -41.87 4.73
C ALA A 548 -0.07 -42.82 5.74
N TYR A 549 -1.39 -42.88 5.87
CA TYR A 549 -2.10 -43.86 6.69
C TYR A 549 -1.82 -45.29 6.25
N TYR A 550 -1.87 -45.53 4.92
CA TYR A 550 -1.55 -46.85 4.39
C TYR A 550 -0.11 -47.27 4.71
N ASN A 551 0.87 -46.38 4.48
CA ASN A 551 2.28 -46.64 4.76
C ASN A 551 2.54 -46.81 6.26
N MET A 552 1.82 -46.12 7.13
CA MET A 552 1.91 -46.34 8.58
C MET A 552 1.44 -47.77 8.96
N GLY A 553 0.36 -48.23 8.33
CA GLY A 553 -0.08 -49.63 8.45
C GLY A 553 1.00 -50.62 8.02
N VAL A 554 1.67 -50.38 6.90
CA VAL A 554 2.78 -51.20 6.37
C VAL A 554 3.98 -51.18 7.33
N CYS A 555 4.33 -50.06 7.93
CA CYS A 555 5.40 -49.96 8.92
C CYS A 555 5.14 -50.87 10.12
N TYR A 556 3.94 -50.80 10.71
CA TYR A 556 3.58 -51.66 11.85
C TYR A 556 3.44 -53.14 11.45
N GLU A 557 2.92 -53.45 10.27
CA GLU A 557 2.82 -54.86 9.79
C GLU A 557 4.19 -55.48 9.57
N SER A 558 5.12 -54.73 8.95
CA SER A 558 6.45 -55.23 8.60
C SER A 558 7.48 -55.11 9.72
N GLY A 559 7.23 -54.25 10.72
CA GLY A 559 8.22 -53.88 11.75
C GLY A 559 9.33 -52.97 11.23
N LYS A 560 9.08 -52.20 10.13
CA LYS A 560 10.06 -51.26 9.58
C LYS A 560 10.02 -49.94 10.33
N GLY A 561 11.09 -49.62 11.02
CA GLY A 561 11.23 -48.42 11.85
C GLY A 561 10.50 -48.42 13.18
N THR A 562 9.73 -49.45 13.47
CA THR A 562 9.00 -49.68 14.71
C THR A 562 8.90 -51.18 15.03
N ALA A 563 8.51 -51.58 16.23
CA ALA A 563 8.19 -52.96 16.53
C ALA A 563 6.94 -53.41 15.72
N LYS A 564 6.93 -54.68 15.34
CA LYS A 564 5.80 -55.26 14.63
C LYS A 564 4.55 -55.27 15.52
N ASP A 565 3.46 -54.70 15.06
CA ASP A 565 2.20 -54.60 15.81
C ASP A 565 1.00 -54.69 14.87
N PHE A 566 0.36 -55.85 14.82
CA PHE A 566 -0.78 -56.12 13.96
C PHE A 566 -2.06 -55.35 14.37
N LYS A 567 -2.20 -54.94 15.62
CA LYS A 567 -3.31 -54.16 16.12
C LYS A 567 -3.22 -52.74 15.58
N ASN A 568 -2.05 -52.11 15.69
CA ASN A 568 -1.79 -50.79 15.12
C ASN A 568 -1.81 -50.84 13.58
N ALA A 569 -1.26 -51.87 12.95
CA ALA A 569 -1.33 -52.04 11.48
C ALA A 569 -2.80 -52.03 11.01
N PHE A 570 -3.65 -52.85 11.64
CA PHE A 570 -5.09 -52.88 11.32
C PHE A 570 -5.74 -51.51 11.51
N HIS A 571 -5.45 -50.82 12.61
CA HIS A 571 -5.99 -49.48 12.86
C HIS A 571 -5.69 -48.48 11.73
N TRP A 572 -4.44 -48.44 11.29
CA TRP A 572 -4.04 -47.51 10.24
C TRP A 572 -4.54 -47.91 8.84
N PHE A 573 -4.56 -49.18 8.51
CA PHE A 573 -5.19 -49.65 7.27
C PHE A 573 -6.69 -49.32 7.25
N LEU A 574 -7.38 -49.47 8.39
CA LEU A 574 -8.78 -49.14 8.52
C LEU A 574 -9.02 -47.64 8.33
N LYS A 575 -8.16 -46.78 8.91
CA LYS A 575 -8.22 -45.34 8.63
C LYS A 575 -8.07 -45.01 7.15
N ALA A 576 -7.08 -45.60 6.49
CA ALA A 576 -6.90 -45.41 5.04
C ALA A 576 -8.10 -45.89 4.21
N ALA A 577 -8.71 -47.04 4.62
CA ALA A 577 -9.84 -47.65 3.93
C ALA A 577 -11.17 -46.89 4.14
N GLN A 578 -11.31 -46.12 5.25
CA GLN A 578 -12.53 -45.42 5.68
C GLN A 578 -12.48 -43.91 5.45
N CYS A 579 -11.34 -43.35 4.98
CA CYS A 579 -11.27 -41.91 4.70
C CYS A 579 -12.42 -41.46 3.81
N ASN A 580 -13.06 -40.34 4.19
CA ASN A 580 -14.00 -39.66 3.31
C ASN A 580 -13.18 -38.94 2.24
N TYR A 581 -13.22 -39.45 1.04
CA TYR A 581 -12.50 -38.92 -0.11
C TYR A 581 -13.48 -38.38 -1.15
N THR A 582 -13.09 -37.31 -1.81
CA THR A 582 -13.78 -36.80 -2.99
C THR A 582 -13.63 -37.78 -4.16
N GLU A 583 -14.48 -37.67 -5.18
CA GLU A 583 -14.39 -38.48 -6.38
C GLU A 583 -13.01 -38.37 -7.06
N THR A 584 -12.41 -37.18 -7.02
CA THR A 584 -11.05 -36.92 -7.57
C THR A 584 -9.97 -37.66 -6.77
N GLU A 585 -10.02 -37.59 -5.45
CA GLU A 585 -9.06 -38.29 -4.55
C GLU A 585 -9.22 -39.80 -4.66
N LEU A 586 -10.44 -40.29 -4.80
CA LEU A 586 -10.70 -41.71 -5.07
C LEU A 586 -10.04 -42.12 -6.38
N LYS A 587 -10.12 -41.30 -7.42
CA LYS A 587 -9.55 -41.61 -8.73
C LYS A 587 -8.02 -41.62 -8.68
N SER A 588 -7.40 -40.63 -8.01
CA SER A 588 -5.94 -40.51 -7.85
C SER A 588 -5.33 -41.61 -6.98
N ASN A 589 -5.98 -41.95 -5.86
CA ASN A 589 -5.48 -42.89 -4.84
C ASN A 589 -6.18 -44.26 -4.89
N LYS A 590 -6.90 -44.57 -5.97
CA LYS A 590 -7.74 -45.75 -6.12
C LYS A 590 -7.02 -47.05 -5.73
N ASN A 591 -5.78 -47.19 -6.17
CA ASN A 591 -4.96 -48.37 -5.87
C ASN A 591 -4.60 -48.47 -4.39
N VAL A 592 -4.24 -47.36 -3.75
CA VAL A 592 -3.87 -47.34 -2.34
C VAL A 592 -5.07 -47.65 -1.46
N ILE A 593 -6.23 -47.05 -1.78
CA ILE A 593 -7.49 -47.33 -1.08
C ILE A 593 -7.90 -48.78 -1.25
N ALA A 594 -7.82 -49.32 -2.46
CA ALA A 594 -8.13 -50.72 -2.74
C ALA A 594 -7.18 -51.69 -2.00
N ASN A 595 -5.88 -51.36 -1.90
CA ASN A 595 -4.91 -52.11 -1.12
C ASN A 595 -5.18 -52.06 0.40
N ALA A 596 -5.54 -50.88 0.92
CA ALA A 596 -5.93 -50.75 2.33
C ALA A 596 -7.19 -51.57 2.65
N GLN A 597 -8.21 -51.50 1.80
CA GLN A 597 -9.45 -52.29 1.92
C GLN A 597 -9.17 -53.82 1.85
N PHE A 598 -8.26 -54.20 0.95
CA PHE A 598 -7.83 -55.59 0.85
C PHE A 598 -7.10 -56.06 2.13
N ALA A 599 -6.16 -55.25 2.66
CA ALA A 599 -5.47 -55.52 3.89
C ALA A 599 -6.47 -55.67 5.05
N VAL A 600 -7.39 -54.72 5.25
CA VAL A 600 -8.44 -54.78 6.29
C VAL A 600 -9.28 -56.04 6.18
N SER A 601 -9.62 -56.47 4.95
CA SER A 601 -10.30 -57.73 4.71
C SER A 601 -9.49 -58.93 5.22
N GLY A 602 -8.17 -58.97 4.95
CA GLY A 602 -7.27 -60.02 5.44
C GLY A 602 -7.20 -60.09 6.97
N TYR A 603 -7.10 -58.92 7.60
CA TYR A 603 -7.08 -58.81 9.06
C TYR A 603 -8.36 -59.37 9.72
N TYR A 604 -9.54 -59.03 9.20
CA TYR A 604 -10.82 -59.60 9.68
C TYR A 604 -10.94 -61.09 9.34
N TYR A 605 -10.36 -61.56 8.25
CA TYR A 605 -10.43 -62.96 7.87
C TYR A 605 -9.56 -63.84 8.76
N GLN A 606 -8.32 -63.39 9.08
CA GLN A 606 -7.33 -64.12 9.83
C GLN A 606 -7.45 -63.92 11.34
N GLY A 607 -8.08 -62.83 11.78
CA GLY A 607 -8.15 -62.48 13.20
C GLY A 607 -6.83 -61.88 13.74
N GLN A 608 -5.99 -61.30 12.87
CA GLN A 608 -4.77 -60.65 13.29
C GLN A 608 -5.04 -59.21 13.72
N GLY A 609 -4.66 -58.84 14.95
CA GLY A 609 -4.90 -57.50 15.49
C GLY A 609 -6.37 -57.09 15.65
N THR A 610 -7.31 -57.91 15.26
CA THR A 610 -8.78 -57.75 15.43
C THR A 610 -9.42 -59.14 15.52
N PRO A 611 -10.57 -59.31 16.21
CA PRO A 611 -11.30 -60.58 16.20
C PRO A 611 -11.70 -61.02 14.80
N VAL A 612 -11.72 -62.33 14.56
CA VAL A 612 -12.19 -62.90 13.29
C VAL A 612 -13.63 -62.45 13.02
N ASN A 613 -13.88 -61.89 11.82
CA ASN A 613 -15.22 -61.52 11.38
C ASN A 613 -15.35 -61.73 9.87
N ARG A 614 -15.89 -62.87 9.47
CA ARG A 614 -16.04 -63.28 8.09
C ARG A 614 -16.97 -62.33 7.28
N ALA A 615 -18.01 -61.82 7.91
CA ALA A 615 -18.94 -60.88 7.25
C ALA A 615 -18.24 -59.54 6.90
N LYS A 616 -17.49 -58.95 7.86
CA LYS A 616 -16.69 -57.74 7.62
C LYS A 616 -15.56 -58.00 6.62
N ALA A 617 -14.90 -59.18 6.67
CA ALA A 617 -13.88 -59.56 5.72
C ALA A 617 -14.46 -59.56 4.28
N LYS A 618 -15.63 -60.19 4.06
CA LYS A 618 -16.31 -60.22 2.77
C LYS A 618 -16.74 -58.84 2.31
N TYR A 619 -17.24 -57.99 3.22
CA TYR A 619 -17.63 -56.60 2.90
C TYR A 619 -16.45 -55.80 2.37
N TRP A 620 -15.31 -55.79 3.09
CA TRP A 620 -14.12 -55.04 2.68
C TRP A 620 -13.49 -55.60 1.40
N LEU A 621 -13.54 -56.92 1.22
CA LEU A 621 -13.04 -57.57 0.01
C LEU A 621 -13.85 -57.14 -1.24
N ARG A 622 -15.18 -57.03 -1.11
CA ARG A 622 -16.05 -56.52 -2.16
C ARG A 622 -15.74 -55.08 -2.50
N LYS A 623 -15.53 -54.23 -1.48
CA LYS A 623 -15.11 -52.84 -1.69
C LYS A 623 -13.77 -52.74 -2.41
N ALA A 624 -12.78 -53.50 -2.00
CA ALA A 624 -11.49 -53.54 -2.67
C ALA A 624 -11.62 -53.97 -4.15
N ALA A 625 -12.43 -54.99 -4.43
CA ALA A 625 -12.68 -55.47 -5.79
C ALA A 625 -13.41 -54.42 -6.66
N ALA A 626 -14.37 -53.71 -6.10
CA ALA A 626 -15.05 -52.60 -6.78
C ALA A 626 -14.09 -51.44 -7.09
N ASN A 627 -13.13 -51.20 -6.20
CA ASN A 627 -12.05 -50.22 -6.39
C ASN A 627 -10.89 -50.72 -7.27
N GLY A 628 -11.03 -51.87 -7.87
CA GLY A 628 -10.14 -52.34 -8.92
C GLY A 628 -9.07 -53.36 -8.49
N SER A 629 -9.04 -53.77 -7.19
CA SER A 629 -8.05 -54.76 -6.71
C SER A 629 -8.27 -56.12 -7.40
N THR A 630 -7.32 -56.54 -8.24
CA THR A 630 -7.30 -57.86 -8.85
C THR A 630 -7.20 -58.96 -7.83
N ARG A 631 -6.35 -58.80 -6.80
CA ARG A 631 -6.20 -59.72 -5.67
C ARG A 631 -7.52 -59.94 -4.95
N ALA A 632 -8.31 -58.85 -4.73
CA ALA A 632 -9.61 -58.97 -4.09
C ALA A 632 -10.64 -59.71 -4.97
N LYS A 633 -10.59 -59.47 -6.28
CA LYS A 633 -11.47 -60.22 -7.24
C LYS A 633 -11.18 -61.72 -7.25
N GLU A 634 -9.91 -62.12 -7.15
CA GLU A 634 -9.51 -63.49 -7.09
C GLU A 634 -9.87 -64.14 -5.74
N ALA A 635 -9.59 -63.43 -4.65
CA ALA A 635 -9.93 -63.89 -3.28
C ALA A 635 -11.44 -64.10 -3.10
N LEU A 636 -12.31 -63.29 -3.75
CA LEU A 636 -13.77 -63.49 -3.70
C LEU A 636 -14.21 -64.81 -4.38
N LYS A 637 -13.43 -65.32 -5.34
CA LYS A 637 -13.72 -66.60 -6.01
C LYS A 637 -13.27 -67.82 -5.22
N THR A 638 -12.20 -67.66 -4.46
CA THR A 638 -11.49 -68.78 -3.82
C THR A 638 -11.79 -68.91 -2.32
N LEU A 639 -12.04 -67.81 -1.62
CA LEU A 639 -12.28 -67.84 -0.15
C LEU A 639 -13.72 -68.24 0.18
N LYS A 640 -13.87 -69.21 1.08
CA LYS A 640 -15.17 -69.55 1.71
C LYS A 640 -15.44 -68.65 2.90
N PHE A 641 -16.45 -67.82 2.79
CA PHE A 641 -16.86 -66.86 3.84
C PHE A 641 -18.06 -67.38 4.61
#